data_e9b3caa664a4b8fe2b3bba2fc8795721
#
_entry.id   e9b3caa664a4b8fe2b3bba2fc8795721
#
_cell.length_a   1.000
_cell.length_b   1.000
_cell.length_c   1.000
_cell.angle_alpha   90.00
_cell.angle_beta   90.00
_cell.angle_gamma   90.00
#
_symmetry.space_group_name_H-M   'P 1'
#
loop_
_entity.id
_entity.type
_entity.pdbx_description
1 polymer ?
#
loop_
_entity_poly.entity_id
_entity_poly.type
_entity_poly.pdbx_seq_one_letter_code
_entity_poly.pdbx_strand_id
1 'polypeptide(L)'
;KAAVQNGADSVYFGANMFNARASAKNFDINTLKEAIEYCNLRNVKSHLTLNILIKNNEFEDAVFLAKKAYEFGVDSIIVQDFGLAKFLIKHFPYMSIHASTQMSVHNLEGALELQNLGFKRVVLARELAINEIEYICKNCNLETEVFIHGALCISYSGQCLFSSLVGGRSANRGKCAGPCRLPYELVSENADVKEGIISKLSGKRDKVIDKGYLLSTKDLCGLPYIPKLIEAGITSLKIEGRMKTPEYVATVTKIYRKYIDLAYSNEEYKIDEQDLKELMQVFNRGGFSEGHLNEKENKELIYPKKPNNMGLYLGNISHYNKLKGLITLDSHEKLSIGDTISVEKEDYTYTVSELMIKDKNVVSAPDGKTITFGRMKGNISVGDKVYKLSSKTLDNAVKYSYENYENKKIKLNAVVTVKKGKNISLAVSTVNSQMLGLGNEENPSSNDTENILPCNDTSVYNDIKVTLTSDVIPVDAINSPITEDRIITQISKTKNTPFEFLTIDVILDDGLYVPSIASLNELRRKALDEITNKVIDRFVKKSDLSDEKVKEIIVKELGCNIYNNTVNCNKNDNVTCDEKQDNSRISILFNDINKNADYTKLDFNNIENIYIPISFFMNKNYIDIIKTFEKHTNIFIYMPVILKTNYKNLVTNIIDNILKDYKVQGFVISNISGFKIVENVIKNNNLNNIKLIGNQSLNVF
;
A
#
# COMPACT_ATOMS: atom_id res chain seq x y z
N LYS A 1 3.81 2.27 -14.76
CA LYS A 1 5.03 2.77 -15.44
C LYS A 1 5.84 3.69 -14.53
N ALA A 2 5.23 4.75 -13.96
CA ALA A 2 5.93 5.76 -13.16
C ALA A 2 6.83 5.16 -12.06
N ALA A 3 6.33 4.26 -11.21
CA ALA A 3 7.12 3.60 -10.19
C ALA A 3 8.24 2.71 -10.79
N VAL A 4 7.87 1.85 -11.77
CA VAL A 4 8.78 0.88 -12.38
C VAL A 4 9.99 1.57 -13.01
N GLN A 5 9.76 2.63 -13.79
CA GLN A 5 10.82 3.35 -14.50
C GLN A 5 11.67 4.24 -13.58
N ASN A 6 11.21 4.50 -12.36
CA ASN A 6 11.93 5.30 -11.37
C ASN A 6 12.52 4.48 -10.21
N GLY A 7 12.71 3.16 -10.41
CA GLY A 7 13.53 2.34 -9.52
C GLY A 7 12.76 1.52 -8.48
N ALA A 8 11.44 1.36 -8.62
CA ALA A 8 10.71 0.42 -7.76
C ALA A 8 11.14 -1.02 -8.04
N ASP A 9 11.32 -1.82 -6.98
CA ASP A 9 11.56 -3.27 -7.06
C ASP A 9 10.26 -4.05 -7.09
N SER A 10 9.20 -3.43 -6.55
CA SER A 10 7.84 -3.98 -6.59
C SER A 10 6.79 -2.89 -6.71
N VAL A 11 5.63 -3.26 -7.25
CA VAL A 11 4.45 -2.39 -7.30
C VAL A 11 3.23 -3.12 -6.79
N TYR A 12 2.39 -2.41 -6.02
CA TYR A 12 1.10 -2.93 -5.62
C TYR A 12 -0.05 -2.14 -6.27
N PHE A 13 -1.06 -2.85 -6.69
CA PHE A 13 -2.22 -2.28 -7.39
C PHE A 13 -3.50 -3.05 -7.06
N GLY A 14 -4.65 -2.52 -7.47
CA GLY A 14 -5.95 -3.14 -7.24
C GLY A 14 -6.72 -3.34 -8.53
N ALA A 15 -7.52 -4.39 -8.55
CA ALA A 15 -8.57 -4.56 -9.54
C ALA A 15 -9.80 -3.70 -9.18
N ASN A 16 -10.79 -3.64 -10.06
CA ASN A 16 -12.02 -2.86 -9.85
C ASN A 16 -12.83 -3.33 -8.63
N MET A 17 -12.57 -4.54 -8.12
CA MET A 17 -13.23 -5.11 -6.95
C MET A 17 -12.23 -5.45 -5.84
N PHE A 18 -12.73 -5.60 -4.63
CA PHE A 18 -12.06 -6.18 -3.45
C PHE A 18 -10.81 -5.44 -2.96
N ASN A 19 -10.67 -4.15 -3.21
CA ASN A 19 -9.50 -3.40 -2.74
C ASN A 19 -9.85 -2.17 -1.89
N ALA A 20 -8.93 -1.79 -0.99
CA ALA A 20 -9.09 -0.69 -0.03
C ALA A 20 -9.09 0.72 -0.64
N ARG A 21 -8.95 0.85 -1.95
CA ARG A 21 -8.98 2.12 -2.70
C ARG A 21 -9.96 2.00 -3.86
N ALA A 22 -11.23 1.71 -3.56
CA ALA A 22 -12.27 1.50 -4.57
C ALA A 22 -12.47 2.69 -5.53
N SER A 23 -12.20 3.91 -5.07
CA SER A 23 -12.29 5.14 -5.88
C SER A 23 -11.03 5.47 -6.67
N ALA A 24 -9.94 4.69 -6.57
CA ALA A 24 -8.77 4.86 -7.42
C ALA A 24 -9.06 4.37 -8.85
N LYS A 25 -8.22 4.78 -9.81
CA LYS A 25 -8.23 4.18 -11.16
C LYS A 25 -7.68 2.76 -11.07
N ASN A 26 -8.59 1.80 -10.90
CA ASN A 26 -8.27 0.38 -10.75
C ASN A 26 -8.30 -0.34 -12.12
N PHE A 27 -7.69 -1.52 -12.18
CA PHE A 27 -7.60 -2.33 -13.39
C PHE A 27 -8.83 -3.24 -13.54
N ASP A 28 -9.37 -3.34 -14.77
CA ASP A 28 -10.19 -4.48 -15.17
C ASP A 28 -9.30 -5.72 -15.42
N ILE A 29 -9.90 -6.84 -15.78
CA ILE A 29 -9.17 -8.10 -15.92
C ILE A 29 -8.11 -8.06 -17.04
N ASN A 30 -8.38 -7.35 -18.14
CA ASN A 30 -7.47 -7.27 -19.27
C ASN A 30 -6.30 -6.32 -18.97
N THR A 31 -6.59 -5.13 -18.49
CA THR A 31 -5.57 -4.16 -18.06
C THR A 31 -4.78 -4.63 -16.86
N LEU A 32 -5.34 -5.50 -16.01
CA LEU A 32 -4.63 -6.19 -14.93
C LEU A 32 -3.56 -7.12 -15.48
N LYS A 33 -3.91 -7.94 -16.48
CA LYS A 33 -2.97 -8.81 -17.18
C LYS A 33 -1.82 -8.00 -17.79
N GLU A 34 -2.13 -6.96 -18.56
CA GLU A 34 -1.12 -6.07 -19.17
C GLU A 34 -0.19 -5.44 -18.12
N ALA A 35 -0.73 -5.05 -16.94
CA ALA A 35 0.06 -4.46 -15.86
C ALA A 35 1.02 -5.50 -15.26
N ILE A 36 0.59 -6.74 -15.05
CA ILE A 36 1.43 -7.83 -14.54
C ILE A 36 2.53 -8.15 -15.56
N GLU A 37 2.19 -8.34 -16.84
CA GLU A 37 3.15 -8.60 -17.91
C GLU A 37 4.18 -7.46 -18.05
N TYR A 38 3.74 -6.20 -17.92
CA TYR A 38 4.63 -5.04 -17.93
C TYR A 38 5.67 -5.11 -16.79
N CYS A 39 5.27 -5.53 -15.61
CA CYS A 39 6.17 -5.71 -14.47
C CYS A 39 7.13 -6.87 -14.69
N ASN A 40 6.60 -8.03 -15.11
CA ASN A 40 7.37 -9.24 -15.37
C ASN A 40 8.48 -9.00 -16.40
N LEU A 41 8.18 -8.28 -17.50
CA LEU A 41 9.16 -7.89 -18.52
C LEU A 41 10.26 -6.94 -18.02
N ARG A 42 10.18 -6.42 -16.78
CA ARG A 42 11.14 -5.47 -16.22
C ARG A 42 11.72 -5.92 -14.89
N ASN A 43 11.52 -7.19 -14.57
CA ASN A 43 11.94 -7.76 -13.28
C ASN A 43 11.47 -6.93 -12.09
N VAL A 44 10.20 -6.53 -12.09
CA VAL A 44 9.55 -5.81 -11.01
C VAL A 44 8.41 -6.67 -10.47
N LYS A 45 8.44 -6.97 -9.18
CA LYS A 45 7.41 -7.78 -8.54
C LYS A 45 6.07 -7.08 -8.54
N SER A 46 5.02 -7.84 -8.78
CA SER A 46 3.63 -7.37 -8.84
C SER A 46 2.83 -7.92 -7.67
N HIS A 47 2.11 -7.04 -6.94
CA HIS A 47 1.29 -7.42 -5.80
C HIS A 47 -0.14 -6.94 -5.99
N LEU A 48 -1.08 -7.88 -6.16
CA LEU A 48 -2.50 -7.55 -6.25
C LEU A 48 -3.10 -7.35 -4.86
N THR A 49 -3.85 -6.27 -4.66
CA THR A 49 -4.57 -6.03 -3.40
C THR A 49 -5.98 -6.58 -3.45
N LEU A 50 -6.28 -7.58 -2.60
CA LEU A 50 -7.61 -8.05 -2.21
C LEU A 50 -7.83 -7.78 -0.72
N ASN A 51 -7.56 -6.54 -0.31
CA ASN A 51 -7.37 -6.16 1.08
C ASN A 51 -8.56 -5.42 1.67
N ILE A 52 -9.73 -5.98 1.49
CA ILE A 52 -10.98 -5.60 2.18
C ILE A 52 -11.59 -6.85 2.82
N LEU A 53 -12.59 -6.66 3.68
CA LEU A 53 -13.40 -7.75 4.19
C LEU A 53 -14.31 -8.28 3.09
N ILE A 54 -14.40 -9.60 2.98
CA ILE A 54 -15.16 -10.29 1.92
C ILE A 54 -16.46 -10.85 2.52
N LYS A 55 -17.61 -10.54 1.91
CA LYS A 55 -18.88 -11.13 2.29
C LYS A 55 -19.00 -12.53 1.69
N ASN A 56 -19.81 -13.39 2.33
CA ASN A 56 -20.03 -14.76 1.85
C ASN A 56 -20.43 -14.81 0.37
N ASN A 57 -21.35 -13.93 -0.06
CA ASN A 57 -21.80 -13.85 -1.45
C ASN A 57 -20.78 -13.22 -2.43
N GLU A 58 -19.66 -12.72 -1.95
CA GLU A 58 -18.56 -12.16 -2.74
C GLU A 58 -17.34 -13.11 -2.77
N PHE A 59 -17.37 -14.18 -1.96
CA PHE A 59 -16.21 -15.02 -1.72
C PHE A 59 -15.74 -15.75 -2.98
N GLU A 60 -16.66 -16.30 -3.75
CA GLU A 60 -16.38 -16.97 -5.02
C GLU A 60 -15.68 -16.02 -6.00
N ASP A 61 -16.22 -14.82 -6.19
CA ASP A 61 -15.64 -13.82 -7.08
C ASP A 61 -14.23 -13.39 -6.64
N ALA A 62 -14.00 -13.27 -5.33
CA ALA A 62 -12.69 -12.93 -4.78
C ALA A 62 -11.66 -14.05 -5.04
N VAL A 63 -12.05 -15.31 -4.88
CA VAL A 63 -11.21 -16.48 -5.18
C VAL A 63 -10.89 -16.55 -6.68
N PHE A 64 -11.87 -16.34 -7.54
CA PHE A 64 -11.65 -16.34 -9.00
C PHE A 64 -10.75 -15.20 -9.45
N LEU A 65 -10.89 -14.01 -8.90
CA LEU A 65 -9.98 -12.90 -9.20
C LEU A 65 -8.54 -13.23 -8.76
N ALA A 66 -8.37 -13.82 -7.57
CA ALA A 66 -7.07 -14.27 -7.08
C ALA A 66 -6.45 -15.33 -8.01
N LYS A 67 -7.25 -16.34 -8.41
CA LYS A 67 -6.83 -17.39 -9.34
C LYS A 67 -6.41 -16.82 -10.69
N LYS A 68 -7.18 -15.91 -11.27
CA LYS A 68 -6.84 -15.27 -12.56
C LYS A 68 -5.56 -14.45 -12.47
N ALA A 69 -5.37 -13.68 -11.40
CA ALA A 69 -4.13 -12.93 -11.21
C ALA A 69 -2.91 -13.88 -11.05
N TYR A 70 -3.09 -15.00 -10.36
CA TYR A 70 -2.07 -16.04 -10.26
C TYR A 70 -1.72 -16.63 -11.62
N GLU A 71 -2.73 -16.97 -12.43
CA GLU A 71 -2.54 -17.47 -13.79
C GLU A 71 -1.81 -16.46 -14.70
N PHE A 72 -2.03 -15.16 -14.51
CA PHE A 72 -1.31 -14.10 -15.22
C PHE A 72 0.14 -13.90 -14.74
N GLY A 73 0.56 -14.59 -13.68
CA GLY A 73 1.91 -14.52 -13.15
C GLY A 73 2.13 -13.40 -12.13
N VAL A 74 1.09 -13.00 -11.37
CA VAL A 74 1.28 -12.10 -10.20
C VAL A 74 2.19 -12.77 -9.17
N ASP A 75 3.07 -11.97 -8.54
CA ASP A 75 4.00 -12.51 -7.54
C ASP A 75 3.30 -12.78 -6.21
N SER A 76 2.42 -11.89 -5.76
CA SER A 76 1.70 -12.09 -4.50
C SER A 76 0.34 -11.40 -4.46
N ILE A 77 -0.47 -11.80 -3.47
CA ILE A 77 -1.77 -11.20 -3.18
C ILE A 77 -1.75 -10.66 -1.74
N ILE A 78 -2.10 -9.37 -1.58
CA ILE A 78 -2.21 -8.71 -0.29
C ILE A 78 -3.65 -8.82 0.20
N VAL A 79 -3.87 -9.51 1.33
CA VAL A 79 -5.19 -9.87 1.84
C VAL A 79 -5.42 -9.27 3.22
N GLN A 80 -6.66 -8.88 3.53
CA GLN A 80 -7.11 -8.51 4.86
C GLN A 80 -7.97 -9.61 5.50
N ASP A 81 -8.84 -10.24 4.73
CA ASP A 81 -9.80 -11.24 5.19
C ASP A 81 -9.12 -12.57 5.50
N PHE A 82 -9.27 -13.05 6.75
CA PHE A 82 -8.65 -14.31 7.19
C PHE A 82 -9.25 -15.54 6.51
N GLY A 83 -10.55 -15.53 6.24
CA GLY A 83 -11.23 -16.63 5.55
C GLY A 83 -10.70 -16.82 4.13
N LEU A 84 -10.63 -15.70 3.38
CA LEU A 84 -10.02 -15.70 2.05
C LEU A 84 -8.55 -16.12 2.09
N ALA A 85 -7.76 -15.55 3.02
CA ALA A 85 -6.34 -15.89 3.15
C ALA A 85 -6.13 -17.38 3.40
N LYS A 86 -6.85 -17.95 4.39
CA LYS A 86 -6.77 -19.37 4.73
C LYS A 86 -7.16 -20.27 3.56
N PHE A 87 -8.21 -19.91 2.83
CA PHE A 87 -8.63 -20.65 1.64
C PHE A 87 -7.55 -20.63 0.56
N LEU A 88 -7.00 -19.44 0.25
CA LEU A 88 -5.95 -19.29 -0.78
C LEU A 88 -4.67 -20.05 -0.40
N ILE A 89 -4.20 -19.92 0.84
CA ILE A 89 -3.01 -20.63 1.34
C ILE A 89 -3.19 -22.16 1.24
N LYS A 90 -4.38 -22.67 1.58
CA LYS A 90 -4.69 -24.09 1.58
C LYS A 90 -4.78 -24.69 0.18
N HIS A 91 -5.45 -23.98 -0.75
CA HIS A 91 -5.81 -24.52 -2.05
C HIS A 91 -4.92 -24.03 -3.20
N PHE A 92 -4.10 -22.99 -2.97
CA PHE A 92 -3.14 -22.45 -3.93
C PHE A 92 -1.76 -22.34 -3.27
N PRO A 93 -1.07 -23.47 -2.96
CA PRO A 93 0.14 -23.47 -2.12
C PRO A 93 1.33 -22.70 -2.72
N TYR A 94 1.34 -22.48 -4.03
CA TYR A 94 2.38 -21.69 -4.71
C TYR A 94 2.05 -20.20 -4.82
N MET A 95 0.89 -19.77 -4.32
CA MET A 95 0.48 -18.38 -4.28
C MET A 95 1.03 -17.72 -3.03
N SER A 96 1.87 -16.70 -3.18
CA SER A 96 2.38 -15.93 -2.04
C SER A 96 1.29 -15.00 -1.48
N ILE A 97 0.93 -15.16 -0.22
CA ILE A 97 -0.08 -14.37 0.46
C ILE A 97 0.60 -13.44 1.46
N HIS A 98 0.33 -12.13 1.31
CA HIS A 98 0.84 -11.08 2.18
C HIS A 98 -0.27 -10.53 3.07
N ALA A 99 0.01 -10.36 4.35
CA ALA A 99 -0.93 -9.75 5.29
C ALA A 99 -0.96 -8.23 5.11
N SER A 100 -2.16 -7.70 4.86
CA SER A 100 -2.36 -6.24 4.75
C SER A 100 -2.13 -5.54 6.09
N THR A 101 -1.68 -4.27 6.07
CA THR A 101 -1.65 -3.41 7.26
C THR A 101 -3.03 -3.30 7.94
N GLN A 102 -4.11 -3.57 7.22
CA GLN A 102 -5.48 -3.58 7.77
C GLN A 102 -5.74 -4.77 8.70
N MET A 103 -4.85 -5.76 8.77
CA MET A 103 -4.88 -6.83 9.78
C MET A 103 -4.38 -6.36 11.16
N SER A 104 -3.95 -5.11 11.28
CA SER A 104 -3.64 -4.46 12.57
C SER A 104 -2.55 -5.16 13.40
N VAL A 105 -1.45 -5.56 12.76
CA VAL A 105 -0.34 -6.23 13.43
C VAL A 105 0.58 -5.20 14.09
N HIS A 106 0.55 -5.18 15.43
CA HIS A 106 1.26 -4.20 16.27
C HIS A 106 2.35 -4.81 17.15
N ASN A 107 2.55 -6.13 17.10
CA ASN A 107 3.50 -6.82 17.96
C ASN A 107 3.99 -8.13 17.35
N LEU A 108 4.99 -8.74 17.99
CA LEU A 108 5.57 -10.01 17.57
C LEU A 108 4.56 -11.16 17.55
N GLU A 109 3.67 -11.23 18.55
CA GLU A 109 2.70 -12.33 18.65
C GLU A 109 1.76 -12.37 17.44
N GLY A 110 1.34 -11.20 16.96
CA GLY A 110 0.54 -11.11 15.74
C GLY A 110 1.33 -11.53 14.49
N ALA A 111 2.60 -11.18 14.39
CA ALA A 111 3.46 -11.61 13.29
C ALA A 111 3.68 -13.12 13.30
N LEU A 112 3.96 -13.72 14.48
CA LEU A 112 4.13 -15.15 14.65
C LEU A 112 2.86 -15.94 14.33
N GLU A 113 1.69 -15.40 14.67
CA GLU A 113 0.42 -16.06 14.34
C GLU A 113 0.18 -16.08 12.84
N LEU A 114 0.46 -14.97 12.14
CA LEU A 114 0.40 -14.93 10.67
C LEU A 114 1.42 -15.88 10.03
N GLN A 115 2.62 -16.00 10.61
CA GLN A 115 3.63 -16.97 10.17
C GLN A 115 3.09 -18.41 10.29
N ASN A 116 2.48 -18.76 11.42
CA ASN A 116 1.86 -20.07 11.66
C ASN A 116 0.71 -20.35 10.67
N LEU A 117 -0.05 -19.33 10.28
CA LEU A 117 -1.12 -19.42 9.29
C LEU A 117 -0.61 -19.59 7.86
N GLY A 118 0.70 -19.40 7.60
CA GLY A 118 1.32 -19.61 6.30
C GLY A 118 1.46 -18.35 5.43
N PHE A 119 1.25 -17.16 5.97
CA PHE A 119 1.60 -15.94 5.27
C PHE A 119 3.10 -15.87 4.99
N LYS A 120 3.48 -15.16 3.92
CA LYS A 120 4.89 -14.95 3.54
C LYS A 120 5.43 -13.59 3.95
N ARG A 121 4.57 -12.56 3.98
CA ARG A 121 4.92 -11.19 4.37
C ARG A 121 3.84 -10.58 5.25
N VAL A 122 4.24 -9.70 6.16
CA VAL A 122 3.33 -8.86 6.93
C VAL A 122 3.63 -7.39 6.67
N VAL A 123 2.58 -6.62 6.31
CA VAL A 123 2.66 -5.15 6.31
C VAL A 123 2.30 -4.68 7.71
N LEU A 124 3.30 -4.26 8.46
CA LEU A 124 3.16 -3.83 9.84
C LEU A 124 2.24 -2.60 9.97
N ALA A 125 1.60 -2.46 11.13
CA ALA A 125 0.80 -1.29 11.45
C ALA A 125 1.67 -0.02 11.47
N ARG A 126 1.12 1.11 11.04
CA ARG A 126 1.85 2.38 10.90
C ARG A 126 2.12 3.10 12.22
N GLU A 127 1.59 2.58 13.30
CA GLU A 127 1.66 3.12 14.65
C GLU A 127 2.84 2.54 15.46
N LEU A 128 3.73 1.78 14.82
CA LEU A 128 4.92 1.22 15.43
C LEU A 128 6.11 2.18 15.38
N ALA A 129 6.84 2.23 16.48
CA ALA A 129 8.15 2.86 16.56
C ALA A 129 9.25 1.92 16.03
N ILE A 130 10.43 2.48 15.70
CA ILE A 130 11.50 1.73 15.05
C ILE A 130 12.02 0.56 15.89
N ASN A 131 12.11 0.73 17.22
CA ASN A 131 12.51 -0.32 18.16
C ASN A 131 11.49 -1.47 18.21
N GLU A 132 10.17 -1.18 18.10
CA GLU A 132 9.12 -2.20 18.02
C GLU A 132 9.21 -2.97 16.70
N ILE A 133 9.50 -2.26 15.59
CA ILE A 133 9.72 -2.84 14.27
C ILE A 133 10.94 -3.78 14.30
N GLU A 134 12.08 -3.31 14.81
CA GLU A 134 13.31 -4.08 14.95
C GLU A 134 13.09 -5.37 15.78
N TYR A 135 12.36 -5.24 16.89
CA TYR A 135 12.03 -6.39 17.75
C TYR A 135 11.22 -7.45 16.99
N ILE A 136 10.25 -7.04 16.15
CA ILE A 136 9.47 -7.96 15.33
C ILE A 136 10.36 -8.60 14.27
N CYS A 137 11.15 -7.81 13.53
CA CYS A 137 12.00 -8.33 12.45
C CYS A 137 13.02 -9.37 12.93
N LYS A 138 13.63 -9.13 14.11
CA LYS A 138 14.64 -10.03 14.67
C LYS A 138 14.07 -11.33 15.28
N ASN A 139 12.77 -11.40 15.53
CA ASN A 139 12.14 -12.52 16.24
C ASN A 139 11.07 -13.26 15.43
N CYS A 140 10.87 -12.94 14.14
CA CYS A 140 10.01 -13.70 13.25
C CYS A 140 10.69 -13.93 11.90
N ASN A 141 10.26 -14.99 11.19
CA ASN A 141 10.81 -15.36 9.87
C ASN A 141 9.93 -14.85 8.71
N LEU A 142 8.93 -14.01 8.99
CA LEU A 142 8.16 -13.36 7.94
C LEU A 142 8.95 -12.23 7.30
N GLU A 143 8.82 -12.06 6.01
CA GLU A 143 9.16 -10.79 5.38
C GLU A 143 8.32 -9.67 6.02
N THR A 144 8.98 -8.58 6.38
CA THR A 144 8.32 -7.43 7.02
C THR A 144 8.31 -6.22 6.10
N GLU A 145 7.18 -5.54 6.03
CA GLU A 145 6.99 -4.35 5.20
C GLU A 145 6.44 -3.18 6.03
N VAL A 146 7.00 -1.99 5.86
CA VAL A 146 6.54 -0.77 6.53
C VAL A 146 6.26 0.36 5.56
N PHE A 147 5.27 1.19 5.85
CA PHE A 147 5.07 2.44 5.12
C PHE A 147 6.11 3.48 5.52
N ILE A 148 6.73 4.12 4.51
CA ILE A 148 7.79 5.12 4.70
C ILE A 148 7.45 6.48 4.11
N HIS A 149 6.44 6.59 3.24
CA HIS A 149 6.04 7.86 2.65
C HIS A 149 4.56 7.91 2.32
N GLY A 150 3.97 9.10 2.47
CA GLY A 150 2.64 9.47 2.04
C GLY A 150 1.61 9.59 3.16
N ALA A 151 0.33 9.48 2.82
CA ALA A 151 -0.76 9.79 3.72
C ALA A 151 -0.81 8.89 4.95
N LEU A 152 -0.87 9.50 6.14
CA LEU A 152 -1.17 8.82 7.41
C LEU A 152 -2.66 8.84 7.71
N CYS A 153 -3.10 7.85 8.48
CA CYS A 153 -4.43 7.79 9.07
C CYS A 153 -4.35 8.22 10.54
N ILE A 154 -5.33 8.99 11.02
CA ILE A 154 -5.42 9.35 12.45
C ILE A 154 -5.83 8.16 13.32
N SER A 155 -6.54 7.20 12.76
CA SER A 155 -6.96 5.98 13.45
C SER A 155 -5.89 4.91 13.33
N TYR A 156 -5.89 3.97 14.26
CA TYR A 156 -5.12 2.73 14.14
C TYR A 156 -5.41 2.00 12.83
N SER A 157 -4.38 1.42 12.25
CA SER A 157 -4.45 0.70 10.97
C SER A 157 -5.52 -0.39 11.01
N GLY A 158 -6.45 -0.39 10.04
CA GLY A 158 -7.53 -1.38 9.93
C GLY A 158 -8.71 -1.19 10.91
N GLN A 159 -8.66 -0.26 11.88
CA GLN A 159 -9.63 -0.15 12.96
C GLN A 159 -10.57 1.07 12.86
N CYS A 160 -10.53 1.80 11.74
CA CYS A 160 -11.35 3.01 11.59
C CYS A 160 -12.80 2.68 11.20
N LEU A 161 -13.73 3.00 12.08
CA LEU A 161 -15.18 2.93 11.82
C LEU A 161 -15.82 4.30 11.56
N PHE A 162 -15.06 5.40 11.62
CA PHE A 162 -15.59 6.76 11.57
C PHE A 162 -16.44 7.02 10.32
N SER A 163 -15.91 6.68 9.12
CA SER A 163 -16.65 6.88 7.87
C SER A 163 -17.89 5.98 7.76
N SER A 164 -17.90 4.80 8.39
CA SER A 164 -19.05 3.92 8.44
C SER A 164 -20.16 4.47 9.33
N LEU A 165 -19.79 4.95 10.53
CA LEU A 165 -20.74 5.44 11.52
C LEU A 165 -21.40 6.76 11.11
N VAL A 166 -20.61 7.69 10.52
CA VAL A 166 -21.12 9.01 10.15
C VAL A 166 -21.84 9.00 8.80
N GLY A 167 -21.39 8.18 7.84
CA GLY A 167 -21.88 8.26 6.45
C GLY A 167 -22.18 6.93 5.77
N GLY A 168 -22.22 5.80 6.50
CA GLY A 168 -22.52 4.47 5.95
C GLY A 168 -21.44 3.96 4.97
N ARG A 169 -20.26 4.59 4.89
CA ARG A 169 -19.20 4.28 3.94
C ARG A 169 -18.03 3.60 4.64
N SER A 170 -17.96 2.28 4.56
CA SER A 170 -16.92 1.49 5.25
C SER A 170 -15.52 1.73 4.69
N ALA A 171 -14.60 2.20 5.54
CA ALA A 171 -13.18 2.33 5.23
C ALA A 171 -12.54 0.95 4.98
N ASN A 172 -12.91 -0.05 5.77
CA ASN A 172 -12.42 -1.44 5.64
C ASN A 172 -12.96 -2.15 4.38
N ARG A 173 -13.88 -1.51 3.66
CA ARG A 173 -14.38 -1.96 2.36
C ARG A 173 -14.02 -0.97 1.22
N GLY A 174 -12.97 -0.18 1.42
CA GLY A 174 -12.41 0.70 0.40
C GLY A 174 -13.23 1.96 0.08
N LYS A 175 -14.26 2.29 0.88
CA LYS A 175 -15.18 3.40 0.62
C LYS A 175 -15.04 4.58 1.59
N CYS A 176 -13.86 4.76 2.20
CA CYS A 176 -13.61 5.84 3.14
C CYS A 176 -13.93 7.23 2.53
N ALA A 177 -14.79 8.00 3.20
CA ALA A 177 -15.12 9.38 2.81
C ALA A 177 -14.11 10.41 3.32
N GLY A 178 -13.14 10.02 4.16
CA GLY A 178 -12.16 10.92 4.75
C GLY A 178 -12.74 11.91 5.77
N PRO A 179 -13.66 11.51 6.68
CA PRO A 179 -14.24 12.45 7.65
C PRO A 179 -13.18 13.12 8.52
N CYS A 180 -12.05 12.45 8.81
CA CYS A 180 -10.92 13.05 9.51
C CYS A 180 -10.27 14.24 8.78
N ARG A 181 -10.65 14.51 7.53
CA ARG A 181 -10.17 15.65 6.72
C ARG A 181 -11.19 16.79 6.63
N LEU A 182 -12.25 16.73 7.42
CA LEU A 182 -13.24 17.80 7.56
C LEU A 182 -12.88 18.73 8.74
N PRO A 183 -13.37 19.97 8.75
CA PRO A 183 -13.18 20.87 9.87
C PRO A 183 -14.09 20.47 11.04
N TYR A 184 -13.56 20.60 12.26
CA TYR A 184 -14.24 20.31 13.52
C TYR A 184 -14.04 21.46 14.50
N GLU A 185 -14.92 21.53 15.49
CA GLU A 185 -14.80 22.39 16.66
C GLU A 185 -14.64 21.51 17.90
N LEU A 186 -13.60 21.78 18.68
CA LEU A 186 -13.43 21.20 20.00
C LEU A 186 -14.16 22.09 21.02
N VAL A 187 -15.14 21.54 21.68
CA VAL A 187 -15.95 22.25 22.67
C VAL A 187 -15.73 21.68 24.07
N SER A 188 -15.81 22.56 25.10
CA SER A 188 -15.83 22.10 26.49
C SER A 188 -17.27 21.79 26.88
N GLU A 189 -17.52 20.61 27.47
CA GLU A 189 -18.74 20.38 28.21
C GLU A 189 -18.75 21.26 29.46
N ASN A 190 -19.84 22.06 29.68
CA ASN A 190 -20.04 22.70 30.95
C ASN A 190 -20.32 21.63 32.01
N ALA A 191 -19.48 21.53 33.03
CA ALA A 191 -19.52 20.49 34.05
C ALA A 191 -20.86 20.40 34.83
N ASP A 192 -21.76 21.35 34.65
CA ASP A 192 -23.04 21.45 35.35
C ASP A 192 -24.25 20.89 34.56
N VAL A 193 -24.08 20.38 33.36
CA VAL A 193 -25.19 19.85 32.53
C VAL A 193 -25.03 18.35 32.32
N LYS A 194 -25.71 17.57 33.16
CA LYS A 194 -25.69 16.09 33.14
C LYS A 194 -26.47 15.43 31.97
N GLU A 195 -26.99 16.18 31.00
CA GLU A 195 -27.78 15.58 29.92
C GLU A 195 -27.50 16.27 28.55
N GLY A 196 -26.78 15.59 27.68
CA GLY A 196 -26.28 16.10 26.38
C GLY A 196 -27.31 16.45 25.31
N ILE A 197 -28.60 16.23 25.54
CA ILE A 197 -29.68 16.59 24.58
C ILE A 197 -30.40 17.90 25.08
N ILE A 198 -30.39 18.19 26.34
CA ILE A 198 -31.10 19.33 26.95
C ILE A 198 -30.28 20.63 26.83
N SER A 199 -28.94 20.56 26.72
CA SER A 199 -28.09 21.75 26.57
C SER A 199 -28.36 22.51 25.25
N LYS A 200 -28.75 21.81 24.18
CA LYS A 200 -29.15 22.47 22.92
C LYS A 200 -30.46 23.23 23.01
N LEU A 201 -31.33 22.85 23.92
CA LEU A 201 -32.63 23.51 24.17
C LEU A 201 -32.53 24.69 25.15
N SER A 202 -31.47 24.72 26.01
CA SER A 202 -31.30 25.74 27.05
C SER A 202 -30.54 26.99 26.59
N GLY A 203 -30.05 27.03 25.34
CA GLY A 203 -29.38 28.23 24.80
C GLY A 203 -27.99 28.54 25.39
N LYS A 204 -27.46 27.71 26.26
CA LYS A 204 -26.06 27.83 26.75
C LYS A 204 -25.14 27.23 25.67
N ARG A 205 -24.36 28.06 24.99
CA ARG A 205 -23.35 27.66 24.04
C ARG A 205 -22.13 27.12 24.79
N ASP A 206 -21.74 25.88 24.46
CA ASP A 206 -20.46 25.32 24.87
C ASP A 206 -19.32 26.23 24.37
N LYS A 207 -18.29 26.41 25.21
CA LYS A 207 -17.16 27.26 24.86
C LYS A 207 -16.32 26.50 23.83
N VAL A 208 -16.20 27.04 22.59
CA VAL A 208 -15.27 26.52 21.61
C VAL A 208 -13.84 26.75 22.08
N ILE A 209 -13.08 25.67 22.23
CA ILE A 209 -11.68 25.68 22.67
C ILE A 209 -10.77 25.85 21.45
N ASP A 210 -11.05 25.09 20.37
CA ASP A 210 -10.26 25.12 19.15
C ASP A 210 -11.13 24.73 17.95
N LYS A 211 -10.73 25.13 16.73
CA LYS A 211 -11.43 24.80 15.49
C LYS A 211 -10.48 24.67 14.31
N GLY A 212 -10.84 23.82 13.38
CA GLY A 212 -10.07 23.57 12.15
C GLY A 212 -10.06 22.10 11.78
N TYR A 213 -9.08 21.69 11.01
CA TYR A 213 -8.92 20.31 10.59
C TYR A 213 -8.19 19.48 11.66
N LEU A 214 -8.78 19.42 12.86
CA LEU A 214 -8.17 18.92 14.09
C LEU A 214 -7.76 17.44 14.05
N LEU A 215 -8.26 16.67 13.06
CA LEU A 215 -7.93 15.26 12.86
C LEU A 215 -7.10 15.02 11.59
N SER A 216 -6.70 16.11 10.89
CA SER A 216 -5.99 15.99 9.61
C SER A 216 -4.50 15.83 9.82
N THR A 217 -3.98 14.60 9.64
CA THR A 217 -2.56 14.28 9.75
C THR A 217 -1.74 14.86 8.59
N LYS A 218 -0.50 15.26 8.86
CA LYS A 218 0.54 15.51 7.85
C LYS A 218 0.88 14.21 7.13
N ASP A 219 1.57 14.31 5.99
CA ASP A 219 2.09 13.14 5.30
C ASP A 219 3.38 12.63 5.97
N LEU A 220 3.57 11.31 5.95
CA LEU A 220 4.79 10.66 6.46
C LEU A 220 5.95 10.91 5.49
N CYS A 221 7.13 11.19 6.03
CA CYS A 221 8.42 11.13 5.33
C CYS A 221 9.44 10.38 6.18
N GLY A 222 9.72 9.14 5.80
CA GLY A 222 10.64 8.24 6.49
C GLY A 222 12.08 8.28 5.97
N LEU A 223 12.46 9.25 5.11
CA LEU A 223 13.83 9.35 4.59
C LEU A 223 14.89 9.30 5.69
N PRO A 224 14.77 10.04 6.83
CA PRO A 224 15.78 10.00 7.89
C PRO A 224 15.96 8.63 8.55
N TYR A 225 14.97 7.73 8.38
CA TYR A 225 14.94 6.44 9.05
C TYR A 225 15.36 5.26 8.15
N ILE A 226 15.66 5.48 6.87
CA ILE A 226 16.03 4.40 5.94
C ILE A 226 17.19 3.57 6.48
N PRO A 227 18.34 4.12 6.92
CA PRO A 227 19.44 3.32 7.44
C PRO A 227 19.02 2.46 8.64
N LYS A 228 18.29 3.04 9.58
CA LYS A 228 17.84 2.33 10.77
C LYS A 228 16.80 1.24 10.45
N LEU A 229 15.94 1.45 9.46
CA LEU A 229 14.98 0.44 9.01
C LEU A 229 15.69 -0.74 8.32
N ILE A 230 16.73 -0.47 7.54
CA ILE A 230 17.59 -1.51 6.94
C ILE A 230 18.30 -2.29 8.05
N GLU A 231 18.93 -1.61 9.02
CA GLU A 231 19.59 -2.23 10.17
C GLU A 231 18.61 -3.06 11.02
N ALA A 232 17.37 -2.61 11.18
CA ALA A 232 16.32 -3.34 11.86
C ALA A 232 15.90 -4.63 11.15
N GLY A 233 16.30 -4.86 9.89
CA GLY A 233 16.00 -6.06 9.10
C GLY A 233 14.69 -5.97 8.32
N ILE A 234 14.18 -4.76 8.03
CA ILE A 234 13.01 -4.60 7.16
C ILE A 234 13.33 -5.09 5.76
N THR A 235 12.46 -5.93 5.21
CA THR A 235 12.60 -6.49 3.85
C THR A 235 11.93 -5.66 2.77
N SER A 236 10.98 -4.79 3.11
CA SER A 236 10.24 -3.97 2.13
C SER A 236 9.85 -2.61 2.68
N LEU A 237 10.13 -1.57 1.89
CA LEU A 237 9.80 -0.18 2.16
C LEU A 237 8.66 0.27 1.22
N LYS A 238 7.50 0.65 1.80
CA LYS A 238 6.26 0.91 1.06
C LYS A 238 5.93 2.39 0.95
N ILE A 239 5.68 2.85 -0.28
CA ILE A 239 5.22 4.21 -0.57
C ILE A 239 3.71 4.19 -0.83
N GLU A 240 2.92 5.02 -0.12
CA GLU A 240 1.49 5.20 -0.44
C GLU A 240 1.33 6.18 -1.60
N GLY A 241 0.82 5.69 -2.74
CA GLY A 241 0.70 6.50 -3.96
C GLY A 241 -0.52 6.19 -4.83
N ARG A 242 -1.40 5.23 -4.46
CA ARG A 242 -2.51 4.76 -5.31
C ARG A 242 -3.55 5.82 -5.68
N MET A 243 -3.73 6.83 -4.84
CA MET A 243 -4.63 7.97 -5.07
C MET A 243 -3.89 9.22 -5.54
N LYS A 244 -2.62 9.08 -5.92
CA LYS A 244 -1.75 10.18 -6.33
C LYS A 244 -1.53 10.17 -7.84
N THR A 245 -1.00 11.28 -8.36
CA THR A 245 -0.65 11.41 -9.78
C THR A 245 0.59 10.57 -10.13
N PRO A 246 0.79 10.21 -11.40
CA PRO A 246 2.00 9.53 -11.84
C PRO A 246 3.29 10.31 -11.52
N GLU A 247 3.24 11.66 -11.59
CA GLU A 247 4.36 12.54 -11.28
C GLU A 247 4.79 12.41 -9.82
N TYR A 248 3.82 12.39 -8.89
CA TYR A 248 4.10 12.11 -7.48
C TYR A 248 4.78 10.76 -7.31
N VAL A 249 4.20 9.71 -7.91
CA VAL A 249 4.74 8.35 -7.78
C VAL A 249 6.17 8.27 -8.32
N ALA A 250 6.44 8.87 -9.48
CA ALA A 250 7.76 8.87 -10.09
C ALA A 250 8.80 9.63 -9.23
N THR A 251 8.46 10.86 -8.79
CA THR A 251 9.36 11.69 -7.96
C THR A 251 9.69 10.99 -6.64
N VAL A 252 8.65 10.53 -5.92
CA VAL A 252 8.86 9.88 -4.62
C VAL A 252 9.68 8.60 -4.78
N THR A 253 9.35 7.74 -5.76
CA THR A 253 10.07 6.49 -5.97
C THR A 253 11.54 6.76 -6.32
N LYS A 254 11.83 7.71 -7.22
CA LYS A 254 13.20 8.10 -7.62
C LYS A 254 14.02 8.55 -6.42
N ILE A 255 13.47 9.43 -5.59
CA ILE A 255 14.16 9.97 -4.43
C ILE A 255 14.42 8.87 -3.40
N TYR A 256 13.39 8.04 -3.08
CA TYR A 256 13.60 6.94 -2.15
C TYR A 256 14.58 5.89 -2.66
N ARG A 257 14.62 5.59 -3.97
CA ARG A 257 15.63 4.73 -4.58
C ARG A 257 17.04 5.28 -4.38
N LYS A 258 17.25 6.57 -4.64
CA LYS A 258 18.54 7.25 -4.40
C LYS A 258 19.01 7.04 -2.95
N TYR A 259 18.13 7.22 -1.96
CA TYR A 259 18.51 7.13 -0.55
C TYR A 259 18.62 5.69 -0.03
N ILE A 260 17.90 4.74 -0.63
CA ILE A 260 18.13 3.32 -0.34
C ILE A 260 19.51 2.91 -0.87
N ASP A 261 19.85 3.28 -2.10
CA ASP A 261 21.17 2.96 -2.69
C ASP A 261 22.30 3.63 -1.89
N LEU A 262 22.11 4.88 -1.47
CA LEU A 262 23.05 5.60 -0.61
C LEU A 262 23.23 4.88 0.75
N ALA A 263 22.16 4.37 1.35
CA ALA A 263 22.22 3.66 2.63
C ALA A 263 22.98 2.31 2.54
N TYR A 264 23.05 1.70 1.35
CA TYR A 264 23.86 0.51 1.09
C TYR A 264 25.27 0.83 0.57
N SER A 265 25.55 2.07 0.24
CA SER A 265 26.89 2.50 -0.17
C SER A 265 27.77 2.78 1.04
N ASN A 266 29.08 2.97 0.81
CA ASN A 266 30.03 3.41 1.84
C ASN A 266 30.06 4.94 2.00
N GLU A 267 29.15 5.67 1.37
CA GLU A 267 29.07 7.12 1.43
C GLU A 267 28.31 7.60 2.68
N GLU A 268 28.57 8.84 3.11
CA GLU A 268 27.86 9.46 4.22
C GLU A 268 26.37 9.63 3.88
N TYR A 269 25.48 9.11 4.73
CA TYR A 269 24.05 9.26 4.56
C TYR A 269 23.60 10.68 4.93
N LYS A 270 23.48 11.53 3.93
CA LYS A 270 23.03 12.92 4.08
C LYS A 270 21.88 13.22 3.12
N ILE A 271 20.78 13.76 3.64
CA ILE A 271 19.63 14.14 2.84
C ILE A 271 19.83 15.52 2.25
N ASP A 272 19.68 15.63 0.93
CA ASP A 272 19.75 16.86 0.17
C ASP A 272 18.45 17.68 0.39
N GLU A 273 18.58 18.96 0.70
CA GLU A 273 17.45 19.87 0.85
C GLU A 273 16.62 20.01 -0.43
N GLN A 274 17.25 19.89 -1.60
CA GLN A 274 16.55 19.96 -2.88
C GLN A 274 15.62 18.75 -3.07
N ASP A 275 16.04 17.55 -2.68
CA ASP A 275 15.19 16.35 -2.72
C ASP A 275 13.99 16.48 -1.77
N LEU A 276 14.19 17.04 -0.57
CA LEU A 276 13.09 17.34 0.34
C LEU A 276 12.11 18.37 -0.23
N LYS A 277 12.61 19.41 -0.89
CA LYS A 277 11.78 20.40 -1.59
C LYS A 277 10.98 19.78 -2.73
N GLU A 278 11.57 18.88 -3.52
CA GLU A 278 10.86 18.17 -4.59
C GLU A 278 9.74 17.26 -4.03
N LEU A 279 9.99 16.53 -2.93
CA LEU A 279 8.95 15.76 -2.24
C LEU A 279 7.81 16.66 -1.74
N MET A 280 8.14 17.80 -1.13
CA MET A 280 7.14 18.77 -0.67
C MET A 280 6.38 19.41 -1.84
N GLN A 281 7.06 19.67 -2.96
CA GLN A 281 6.46 20.26 -4.14
C GLN A 281 5.42 19.36 -4.79
N VAL A 282 5.68 18.05 -4.87
CA VAL A 282 4.72 17.12 -5.50
C VAL A 282 3.50 16.87 -4.63
N PHE A 283 3.66 16.84 -3.30
CA PHE A 283 2.52 16.83 -2.38
C PHE A 283 2.95 16.90 -0.89
N ASN A 284 2.34 17.80 -0.12
CA ASN A 284 2.42 17.79 1.34
C ASN A 284 1.16 18.42 1.97
N ARG A 285 0.82 18.02 3.22
CA ARG A 285 -0.26 18.61 4.03
C ARG A 285 0.32 19.41 5.20
N GLY A 286 0.90 20.59 4.89
CA GLY A 286 1.52 21.44 5.92
C GLY A 286 2.88 20.94 6.40
N GLY A 287 3.66 20.39 5.48
CA GLY A 287 4.95 19.75 5.75
C GLY A 287 4.83 18.24 5.94
N PHE A 288 5.94 17.64 6.35
CA PHE A 288 6.03 16.22 6.66
C PHE A 288 6.02 15.96 8.17
N SER A 289 5.74 14.73 8.55
CA SER A 289 5.96 14.18 9.88
C SER A 289 6.75 12.87 9.78
N GLU A 290 7.42 12.51 10.84
CA GLU A 290 8.09 11.22 10.98
C GLU A 290 7.11 10.08 11.33
N GLY A 291 5.81 10.40 11.42
CA GLY A 291 4.80 9.45 11.85
C GLY A 291 5.06 8.96 13.28
N HIS A 292 5.06 7.65 13.46
CA HIS A 292 5.37 7.00 14.73
C HIS A 292 6.76 6.34 14.75
N LEU A 293 7.57 6.55 13.70
CA LEU A 293 8.91 5.95 13.60
C LEU A 293 9.84 6.43 14.72
N ASN A 294 9.69 7.68 15.19
CA ASN A 294 10.35 8.13 16.39
C ASN A 294 9.58 7.67 17.65
N GLU A 295 10.30 7.52 18.76
CA GLU A 295 9.73 7.11 20.05
C GLU A 295 9.04 8.25 20.80
N LYS A 296 9.05 9.46 20.25
CA LYS A 296 8.54 10.66 20.89
C LYS A 296 7.04 10.81 20.66
N GLU A 297 6.33 11.36 21.66
CA GLU A 297 4.95 11.79 21.48
C GLU A 297 4.84 12.83 20.35
N ASN A 298 4.14 12.48 19.28
CA ASN A 298 4.05 13.29 18.08
C ASN A 298 2.94 14.34 18.17
N LYS A 299 3.14 15.42 18.93
CA LYS A 299 2.24 16.59 18.93
C LYS A 299 2.15 17.28 17.56
N GLU A 300 3.15 17.07 16.70
CA GLU A 300 3.24 17.67 15.36
C GLU A 300 2.61 16.84 14.23
N LEU A 301 1.96 15.73 14.54
CA LEU A 301 1.33 14.86 13.55
C LEU A 301 0.20 15.56 12.79
N ILE A 302 -0.49 16.50 13.39
CA ILE A 302 -1.69 17.17 12.87
C ILE A 302 -1.32 18.51 12.22
N TYR A 303 -2.02 18.83 11.11
CA TYR A 303 -2.02 20.15 10.51
C TYR A 303 -3.45 20.70 10.43
N PRO A 304 -3.84 21.61 11.33
CA PRO A 304 -5.24 22.02 11.47
C PRO A 304 -5.72 23.07 10.49
N LYS A 305 -4.83 23.67 9.66
CA LYS A 305 -5.20 24.80 8.82
C LYS A 305 -5.85 24.39 7.49
N LYS A 306 -5.34 23.32 6.84
CA LYS A 306 -5.81 22.88 5.53
C LYS A 306 -5.56 21.37 5.32
N PRO A 307 -6.53 20.59 4.75
CA PRO A 307 -6.39 19.14 4.60
C PRO A 307 -5.77 18.73 3.25
N ASN A 308 -5.58 19.69 2.34
CA ASN A 308 -5.14 19.48 0.97
C ASN A 308 -3.65 19.79 0.78
N ASN A 309 -3.16 19.66 -0.46
CA ASN A 309 -1.79 20.04 -0.81
C ASN A 309 -1.51 21.49 -0.50
N MET A 310 -0.41 21.74 0.22
CA MET A 310 0.07 23.09 0.52
C MET A 310 1.15 23.58 -0.44
N GLY A 311 1.87 22.67 -1.11
CA GLY A 311 3.00 23.02 -1.94
C GLY A 311 4.15 23.67 -1.16
N LEU A 312 4.96 24.51 -1.85
CA LEU A 312 6.06 25.27 -1.26
C LEU A 312 5.66 26.73 -1.00
N TYR A 313 6.09 27.26 0.12
CA TYR A 313 5.90 28.68 0.44
C TYR A 313 6.66 29.54 -0.54
N LEU A 314 5.92 30.40 -1.27
CA LEU A 314 6.47 31.27 -2.31
C LEU A 314 6.86 32.67 -1.78
N GLY A 315 6.09 33.23 -0.86
CA GLY A 315 6.31 34.54 -0.26
C GLY A 315 5.02 35.17 0.26
N ASN A 316 5.16 36.35 0.87
CA ASN A 316 4.03 37.18 1.28
C ASN A 316 3.75 38.28 0.23
N ILE A 317 2.48 38.56 -0.03
CA ILE A 317 2.06 39.61 -0.94
C ILE A 317 2.51 40.96 -0.39
N SER A 318 3.41 41.64 -1.10
CA SER A 318 3.87 43.00 -0.79
C SER A 318 3.00 44.06 -1.45
N HIS A 319 2.42 43.76 -2.63
CA HIS A 319 1.53 44.66 -3.33
C HIS A 319 0.47 43.87 -4.11
N TYR A 320 -0.78 44.39 -4.15
CA TYR A 320 -1.87 43.81 -4.92
C TYR A 320 -2.58 44.92 -5.74
N ASN A 321 -2.48 44.86 -7.06
CA ASN A 321 -3.23 45.70 -7.97
C ASN A 321 -4.59 45.04 -8.28
N LYS A 322 -5.62 45.42 -7.54
CA LYS A 322 -6.97 44.83 -7.65
C LYS A 322 -7.60 44.98 -9.04
N LEU A 323 -7.31 46.07 -9.75
CA LEU A 323 -7.88 46.32 -11.10
C LEU A 323 -7.33 45.38 -12.15
N LYS A 324 -6.03 45.13 -12.12
CA LYS A 324 -5.33 44.23 -13.04
C LYS A 324 -5.24 42.78 -12.51
N GLY A 325 -5.52 42.56 -11.23
CA GLY A 325 -5.36 41.28 -10.57
C GLY A 325 -3.87 40.85 -10.41
N LEU A 326 -2.95 41.83 -10.38
CA LEU A 326 -1.52 41.57 -10.30
C LEU A 326 -1.04 41.53 -8.84
N ILE A 327 -0.30 40.49 -8.50
CA ILE A 327 0.31 40.28 -7.19
C ILE A 327 1.83 40.46 -7.30
N THR A 328 2.40 41.21 -6.36
CA THR A 328 3.85 41.35 -6.23
C THR A 328 4.30 40.78 -4.91
N LEU A 329 5.39 40.04 -4.92
CA LEU A 329 6.05 39.48 -3.72
C LEU A 329 7.55 39.24 -3.95
N ASP A 330 8.28 39.10 -2.85
CA ASP A 330 9.64 38.59 -2.87
C ASP A 330 9.60 37.06 -2.82
N SER A 331 10.14 36.44 -3.86
CA SER A 331 10.02 34.98 -4.06
C SER A 331 11.09 34.22 -3.29
N HIS A 332 10.67 33.23 -2.50
CA HIS A 332 11.55 32.28 -1.83
C HIS A 332 11.82 31.02 -2.65
N GLU A 333 11.09 30.84 -3.75
CA GLU A 333 11.22 29.70 -4.65
C GLU A 333 11.15 30.14 -6.10
N LYS A 334 11.78 29.38 -7.00
CA LYS A 334 11.67 29.60 -8.44
C LYS A 334 10.21 29.49 -8.88
N LEU A 335 9.73 30.47 -9.66
CA LEU A 335 8.40 30.47 -10.28
C LEU A 335 8.50 30.52 -11.80
N SER A 336 7.67 29.74 -12.50
CA SER A 336 7.64 29.69 -13.96
C SER A 336 6.22 29.82 -14.49
N ILE A 337 6.07 30.27 -15.75
CA ILE A 337 4.78 30.25 -16.43
C ILE A 337 4.29 28.81 -16.53
N GLY A 338 3.03 28.59 -16.14
CA GLY A 338 2.39 27.28 -16.08
C GLY A 338 2.46 26.58 -14.72
N ASP A 339 3.23 27.11 -13.75
CA ASP A 339 3.17 26.66 -12.38
C ASP A 339 1.80 26.98 -11.77
N THR A 340 1.33 26.19 -10.81
CA THR A 340 0.07 26.43 -10.10
C THR A 340 0.37 26.98 -8.72
N ILE A 341 -0.33 28.05 -8.35
CA ILE A 341 -0.20 28.69 -7.04
C ILE A 341 -1.55 28.77 -6.31
N SER A 342 -1.49 29.03 -5.01
CA SER A 342 -2.65 29.28 -4.14
C SER A 342 -2.31 30.38 -3.14
N VAL A 343 -3.30 31.21 -2.81
CA VAL A 343 -3.23 32.17 -1.69
C VAL A 343 -3.85 31.54 -0.46
N GLU A 344 -3.24 31.70 0.73
CA GLU A 344 -3.62 30.95 1.95
C GLU A 344 -5.11 31.07 2.31
N LYS A 345 -5.72 32.25 2.13
CA LYS A 345 -7.12 32.52 2.46
C LYS A 345 -8.12 32.07 1.40
N GLU A 346 -7.64 31.64 0.23
CA GLU A 346 -8.48 31.31 -0.91
C GLU A 346 -8.48 29.79 -1.16
N ASP A 347 -9.64 29.24 -1.46
CA ASP A 347 -9.78 27.81 -1.75
C ASP A 347 -9.50 27.47 -3.22
N TYR A 348 -9.35 28.44 -4.10
CA TYR A 348 -9.05 28.19 -5.50
C TYR A 348 -7.56 28.33 -5.82
N THR A 349 -7.18 27.69 -6.91
CA THR A 349 -5.82 27.68 -7.44
C THR A 349 -5.74 28.50 -8.72
N TYR A 350 -4.56 29.02 -8.98
CA TYR A 350 -4.30 29.83 -10.17
C TYR A 350 -3.07 29.32 -10.92
N THR A 351 -3.19 29.14 -12.24
CA THR A 351 -2.05 28.83 -13.10
C THR A 351 -1.38 30.10 -13.57
N VAL A 352 -0.10 30.25 -13.32
CA VAL A 352 0.70 31.41 -13.69
C VAL A 352 0.76 31.55 -15.21
N SER A 353 0.06 32.53 -15.76
CA SER A 353 0.02 32.85 -17.19
C SER A 353 0.85 34.06 -17.57
N GLU A 354 1.18 34.90 -16.60
CA GLU A 354 1.96 36.14 -16.76
C GLU A 354 2.90 36.28 -15.58
N LEU A 355 4.19 36.52 -15.86
CA LEU A 355 5.23 36.64 -14.85
C LEU A 355 6.21 37.74 -15.27
N MET A 356 6.55 38.65 -14.35
CA MET A 356 7.40 39.81 -14.58
C MET A 356 8.47 39.95 -13.49
N ILE A 357 9.65 40.41 -13.88
CA ILE A 357 10.69 40.95 -13.00
C ILE A 357 10.98 42.40 -13.44
N LYS A 358 10.84 43.36 -12.52
CA LYS A 358 11.03 44.80 -12.83
C LYS A 358 10.24 45.22 -14.10
N ASP A 359 8.96 44.87 -14.14
CA ASP A 359 7.99 45.17 -15.25
C ASP A 359 8.37 44.55 -16.61
N LYS A 360 9.35 43.63 -16.67
CA LYS A 360 9.68 42.90 -17.90
C LYS A 360 9.12 41.49 -17.82
N ASN A 361 8.40 41.05 -18.84
CA ASN A 361 7.88 39.71 -18.95
C ASN A 361 9.04 38.68 -19.02
N VAL A 362 8.93 37.62 -18.22
CA VAL A 362 9.88 36.49 -18.19
C VAL A 362 9.09 35.17 -18.20
N VAL A 363 9.71 34.11 -18.70
CA VAL A 363 9.14 32.76 -18.67
C VAL A 363 9.35 32.11 -17.31
N SER A 364 10.44 32.49 -16.63
CA SER A 364 10.82 31.95 -15.32
C SER A 364 11.56 32.99 -14.50
N ALA A 365 11.33 33.03 -13.22
CA ALA A 365 12.02 33.87 -12.24
C ALA A 365 12.71 33.00 -11.19
N PRO A 366 14.00 33.20 -10.91
CA PRO A 366 14.69 32.49 -9.83
C PRO A 366 14.18 32.95 -8.47
N ASP A 367 14.53 32.21 -7.43
CA ASP A 367 14.36 32.60 -6.02
C ASP A 367 15.12 33.89 -5.67
N GLY A 368 14.73 34.54 -4.57
CA GLY A 368 15.35 35.79 -4.10
C GLY A 368 15.05 37.02 -4.98
N LYS A 369 14.07 36.98 -5.86
CA LYS A 369 13.66 38.13 -6.70
C LYS A 369 12.29 38.63 -6.33
N THR A 370 12.12 39.97 -6.44
CA THR A 370 10.79 40.58 -6.44
C THR A 370 10.12 40.26 -7.78
N ILE A 371 9.00 39.53 -7.73
CA ILE A 371 8.25 39.07 -8.89
C ILE A 371 6.84 39.65 -8.87
N THR A 372 6.32 39.91 -10.04
CA THR A 372 4.92 40.29 -10.24
C THR A 372 4.28 39.27 -11.19
N PHE A 373 3.11 38.74 -10.81
CA PHE A 373 2.38 37.79 -11.62
C PHE A 373 0.88 37.97 -11.40
N GLY A 374 0.07 37.39 -12.24
CA GLY A 374 -1.29 37.57 -11.99
C GLY A 374 -2.22 37.18 -13.11
N ARG A 375 -3.29 37.60 -13.00
CA ARG A 375 -4.66 38.05 -13.16
C ARG A 375 -5.57 37.37 -12.15
N MET A 376 -5.19 37.41 -10.89
CA MET A 376 -5.94 36.77 -9.81
C MET A 376 -7.08 37.72 -9.36
N LYS A 377 -8.24 37.13 -9.12
CA LYS A 377 -9.40 37.83 -8.54
C LYS A 377 -9.83 37.07 -7.30
N GLY A 378 -10.17 37.77 -6.23
CA GLY A 378 -10.63 37.15 -4.99
C GLY A 378 -10.43 38.10 -3.80
N ASN A 379 -10.60 37.56 -2.60
CA ASN A 379 -10.36 38.26 -1.32
C ASN A 379 -8.87 38.23 -0.96
N ILE A 380 -8.05 38.89 -1.77
CA ILE A 380 -6.59 38.93 -1.68
C ILE A 380 -6.18 40.26 -1.03
N SER A 381 -5.27 40.17 -0.05
CA SER A 381 -4.74 41.31 0.69
C SER A 381 -3.22 41.29 0.78
N VAL A 382 -2.62 42.47 0.95
CA VAL A 382 -1.19 42.60 1.29
C VAL A 382 -0.94 41.85 2.60
N GLY A 383 0.16 41.08 2.64
CA GLY A 383 0.53 40.23 3.76
C GLY A 383 0.04 38.79 3.63
N ASP A 384 -0.91 38.45 2.74
CA ASP A 384 -1.35 37.10 2.55
C ASP A 384 -0.22 36.21 2.00
N LYS A 385 -0.16 34.95 2.47
CA LYS A 385 0.85 33.98 2.04
C LYS A 385 0.46 33.34 0.72
N VAL A 386 1.44 33.19 -0.14
CA VAL A 386 1.31 32.49 -1.44
C VAL A 386 2.12 31.22 -1.42
N TYR A 387 1.56 30.16 -1.96
CA TYR A 387 2.19 28.84 -2.06
C TYR A 387 2.20 28.36 -3.52
N LYS A 388 3.29 27.74 -3.95
CA LYS A 388 3.43 27.07 -5.25
C LYS A 388 3.00 25.61 -5.09
N LEU A 389 1.84 25.24 -5.64
CA LEU A 389 1.21 23.93 -5.50
C LEU A 389 1.78 22.89 -6.47
N SER A 390 2.14 23.30 -7.70
CA SER A 390 2.78 22.44 -8.68
C SER A 390 3.85 23.17 -9.47
N SER A 391 4.80 22.43 -10.01
CA SER A 391 5.88 22.93 -10.85
C SER A 391 5.80 22.25 -12.21
N LYS A 392 5.41 23.01 -13.24
CA LYS A 392 5.34 22.49 -14.63
C LYS A 392 6.68 21.96 -15.12
N THR A 393 7.78 22.60 -14.71
CA THR A 393 9.13 22.17 -15.08
C THR A 393 9.46 20.81 -14.47
N LEU A 394 9.15 20.61 -13.16
CA LEU A 394 9.34 19.34 -12.48
C LEU A 394 8.46 18.26 -13.08
N ASP A 395 7.17 18.56 -13.28
CA ASP A 395 6.20 17.61 -13.86
C ASP A 395 6.64 17.14 -15.25
N ASN A 396 7.12 18.03 -16.11
CA ASN A 396 7.61 17.66 -17.45
C ASN A 396 8.89 16.82 -17.38
N ALA A 397 9.84 17.17 -16.51
CA ALA A 397 11.07 16.39 -16.32
C ALA A 397 10.77 14.98 -15.83
N VAL A 398 9.83 14.87 -14.89
CA VAL A 398 9.41 13.59 -14.32
C VAL A 398 8.62 12.76 -15.34
N LYS A 399 7.74 13.36 -16.14
CA LYS A 399 7.03 12.68 -17.22
C LYS A 399 7.98 12.02 -18.21
N TYR A 400 9.03 12.72 -18.57
CA TYR A 400 10.05 12.19 -19.49
C TYR A 400 10.66 10.89 -18.97
N SER A 401 10.81 10.71 -17.64
CA SER A 401 11.40 9.52 -17.02
C SER A 401 10.59 8.22 -17.19
N TYR A 402 9.27 8.32 -17.50
CA TYR A 402 8.42 7.13 -17.61
C TYR A 402 7.57 7.07 -18.89
N GLU A 403 7.42 8.16 -19.65
CA GLU A 403 6.67 8.17 -20.92
C GLU A 403 7.56 7.84 -22.10
N ASN A 404 8.80 8.36 -22.13
CA ASN A 404 9.71 8.29 -23.27
C ASN A 404 11.02 7.57 -22.98
N TYR A 405 11.14 6.94 -21.83
CA TYR A 405 12.38 6.30 -21.40
C TYR A 405 12.10 4.92 -20.79
N GLU A 406 12.97 3.96 -21.10
CA GLU A 406 12.95 2.61 -20.54
C GLU A 406 14.25 2.41 -19.74
N ASN A 407 14.14 2.50 -18.41
CA ASN A 407 15.28 2.35 -17.49
C ASN A 407 15.60 0.88 -17.22
N LYS A 408 14.56 0.03 -17.11
CA LYS A 408 14.75 -1.41 -16.85
C LYS A 408 14.64 -2.18 -18.15
N LYS A 409 15.78 -2.68 -18.64
CA LYS A 409 15.87 -3.40 -19.92
C LYS A 409 16.49 -4.78 -19.74
N ILE A 410 15.95 -5.76 -20.45
CA ILE A 410 16.51 -7.08 -20.61
C ILE A 410 17.65 -6.98 -21.63
N LYS A 411 18.82 -7.45 -21.25
CA LYS A 411 20.01 -7.46 -22.13
C LYS A 411 19.94 -8.66 -23.09
N LEU A 412 20.21 -8.40 -24.37
CA LEU A 412 20.15 -9.38 -25.45
C LEU A 412 21.48 -9.44 -26.21
N ASN A 413 21.79 -10.63 -26.75
CA ASN A 413 22.78 -10.81 -27.79
C ASN A 413 22.06 -11.18 -29.08
N ALA A 414 22.61 -10.75 -30.23
CA ALA A 414 22.08 -11.08 -31.55
C ALA A 414 23.17 -11.59 -32.47
N VAL A 415 22.79 -12.51 -33.35
CA VAL A 415 23.61 -12.95 -34.50
C VAL A 415 22.76 -12.78 -35.74
N VAL A 416 23.23 -11.94 -36.68
CA VAL A 416 22.58 -11.72 -37.98
C VAL A 416 23.39 -12.43 -39.02
N THR A 417 22.73 -13.30 -39.81
CA THR A 417 23.41 -14.03 -40.92
C THR A 417 22.84 -13.57 -42.25
N VAL A 418 23.71 -13.05 -43.09
CA VAL A 418 23.43 -12.59 -44.48
C VAL A 418 24.36 -13.31 -45.43
N LYS A 419 23.85 -14.39 -46.05
CA LYS A 419 24.63 -15.23 -46.97
C LYS A 419 23.99 -15.31 -48.33
N LYS A 420 24.82 -15.44 -49.38
CA LYS A 420 24.37 -15.56 -50.75
C LYS A 420 23.46 -16.76 -50.92
N GLY A 421 22.31 -16.54 -51.56
CA GLY A 421 21.35 -17.59 -51.88
C GLY A 421 20.60 -18.18 -50.70
N LYS A 422 20.72 -17.58 -49.49
CA LYS A 422 19.98 -17.95 -48.27
C LYS A 422 19.16 -16.81 -47.75
N ASN A 423 18.02 -17.11 -47.14
CA ASN A 423 17.20 -16.12 -46.44
C ASN A 423 18.01 -15.50 -45.28
N ILE A 424 17.85 -14.21 -45.08
CA ILE A 424 18.47 -13.51 -43.94
C ILE A 424 17.92 -14.09 -42.65
N SER A 425 18.78 -14.46 -41.70
CA SER A 425 18.37 -14.95 -40.39
C SER A 425 18.86 -14.06 -39.26
N LEU A 426 18.05 -13.99 -38.21
CA LEU A 426 18.34 -13.29 -36.97
C LEU A 426 18.12 -14.24 -35.80
N ALA A 427 19.19 -14.55 -35.08
CA ALA A 427 19.12 -15.26 -33.81
C ALA A 427 19.29 -14.24 -32.67
N VAL A 428 18.37 -14.25 -31.71
CA VAL A 428 18.40 -13.39 -30.53
C VAL A 428 18.37 -14.26 -29.28
N SER A 429 19.20 -13.94 -28.30
CA SER A 429 19.21 -14.63 -27.02
C SER A 429 19.30 -13.63 -25.84
N THR A 430 18.67 -13.98 -24.72
CA THR A 430 18.89 -13.24 -23.48
C THR A 430 20.29 -13.50 -22.94
N VAL A 431 20.85 -12.49 -22.28
CA VAL A 431 22.18 -12.60 -21.64
C VAL A 431 22.00 -13.18 -20.25
N ASN A 432 22.79 -14.18 -19.92
CA ASN A 432 22.79 -14.80 -18.61
C ASN A 432 23.28 -13.79 -17.56
N SER A 433 22.55 -13.60 -16.48
CA SER A 433 22.90 -12.67 -15.39
C SER A 433 24.27 -12.96 -14.78
N GLN A 434 24.71 -14.20 -14.76
CA GLN A 434 26.04 -14.61 -14.31
C GLN A 434 27.19 -14.05 -15.19
N MET A 435 26.93 -13.79 -16.49
CA MET A 435 27.94 -13.19 -17.39
C MET A 435 28.07 -11.68 -17.24
N LEU A 436 27.15 -11.01 -16.58
CA LEU A 436 27.16 -9.56 -16.38
C LEU A 436 27.92 -9.11 -15.13
N GLY A 437 28.51 -10.02 -14.36
CA GLY A 437 29.19 -9.70 -13.09
C GLY A 437 28.29 -9.13 -11.99
N LEU A 438 26.96 -9.16 -12.19
CA LEU A 438 25.98 -8.69 -11.22
C LEU A 438 25.58 -9.77 -10.19
N GLY A 439 26.29 -10.87 -10.17
CA GLY A 439 25.96 -12.06 -9.38
C GLY A 439 27.09 -12.75 -8.68
N ASN A 440 28.22 -12.12 -8.38
CA ASN A 440 29.22 -12.67 -7.48
C ASN A 440 30.07 -11.52 -6.90
N GLU A 441 29.58 -10.82 -5.93
CA GLU A 441 30.45 -10.45 -4.82
C GLU A 441 30.57 -11.72 -3.98
N GLU A 442 31.80 -12.25 -3.91
CA GLU A 442 32.16 -13.37 -3.06
C GLU A 442 31.62 -13.09 -1.66
N ASN A 443 30.80 -14.02 -1.13
CA ASN A 443 30.35 -13.99 0.23
C ASN A 443 31.57 -13.75 1.14
N PRO A 444 31.58 -12.72 1.99
CA PRO A 444 32.48 -12.71 3.10
C PRO A 444 32.08 -13.91 3.99
N SER A 445 33.05 -14.79 4.19
CA SER A 445 32.94 -15.95 5.07
C SER A 445 32.61 -15.49 6.49
N SER A 446 31.34 -15.43 6.83
CA SER A 446 30.86 -15.43 8.21
C SER A 446 29.45 -16.04 8.25
N ASN A 447 29.38 -17.15 8.95
CA ASN A 447 28.21 -17.97 9.26
C ASN A 447 27.18 -17.18 10.07
N ASP A 448 26.38 -16.27 9.50
CA ASP A 448 25.22 -15.70 10.23
C ASP A 448 24.26 -14.84 9.39
N THR A 449 24.28 -14.95 8.04
CA THR A 449 23.30 -14.20 7.21
C THR A 449 22.65 -15.05 6.13
N GLU A 450 21.95 -16.11 6.53
CA GLU A 450 21.18 -16.98 5.60
C GLU A 450 19.81 -16.43 5.17
N ASN A 451 19.46 -15.14 5.37
CA ASN A 451 18.09 -14.68 5.16
C ASN A 451 17.90 -13.40 4.33
N ILE A 452 18.88 -12.99 3.53
CA ILE A 452 18.62 -11.97 2.51
C ILE A 452 18.48 -12.67 1.17
N LEU A 453 17.25 -13.07 0.83
CA LEU A 453 16.94 -13.48 -0.54
C LEU A 453 17.18 -12.29 -1.48
N PRO A 454 17.98 -12.46 -2.54
CA PRO A 454 18.18 -11.40 -3.52
C PRO A 454 16.81 -10.99 -4.07
N CYS A 455 16.49 -9.71 -4.02
CA CYS A 455 15.19 -9.17 -4.44
C CYS A 455 14.83 -9.42 -5.91
N ASN A 456 15.78 -9.93 -6.72
CA ASN A 456 15.62 -10.10 -8.15
C ASN A 456 16.22 -11.44 -8.61
N ASP A 457 15.37 -12.47 -8.63
CA ASP A 457 15.75 -13.71 -9.32
C ASP A 457 15.77 -13.47 -10.84
N THR A 458 16.95 -13.18 -11.38
CA THR A 458 17.18 -12.96 -12.81
C THR A 458 17.29 -14.27 -13.58
N SER A 459 17.27 -15.43 -12.93
CA SER A 459 17.38 -16.75 -13.57
C SER A 459 16.22 -17.00 -14.55
N VAL A 460 15.07 -16.39 -14.28
CA VAL A 460 13.87 -16.48 -15.16
C VAL A 460 14.13 -15.99 -16.58
N TYR A 461 15.10 -15.10 -16.78
CA TYR A 461 15.44 -14.56 -18.10
C TYR A 461 16.57 -15.35 -18.81
N ASN A 462 17.18 -16.31 -18.15
CA ASN A 462 18.31 -17.06 -18.70
C ASN A 462 17.87 -18.01 -19.84
N ASP A 463 18.73 -18.20 -20.82
CA ASP A 463 18.60 -19.21 -21.88
C ASP A 463 17.37 -19.10 -22.80
N ILE A 464 16.78 -17.90 -22.91
CA ILE A 464 15.73 -17.66 -23.90
C ILE A 464 16.38 -17.38 -25.27
N LYS A 465 16.05 -18.19 -26.28
CA LYS A 465 16.57 -18.06 -27.63
C LYS A 465 15.43 -18.06 -28.65
N VAL A 466 15.57 -17.21 -29.66
CA VAL A 466 14.68 -17.12 -30.83
C VAL A 466 15.51 -17.01 -32.08
N THR A 467 15.17 -17.76 -33.11
CA THR A 467 15.80 -17.67 -34.43
C THR A 467 14.71 -17.53 -35.47
N LEU A 468 14.77 -16.46 -36.25
CA LEU A 468 13.82 -16.14 -37.30
C LEU A 468 14.54 -15.95 -38.64
N THR A 469 13.83 -16.23 -39.73
CA THR A 469 14.29 -15.98 -41.09
C THR A 469 13.35 -15.02 -41.82
N SER A 470 13.89 -14.15 -42.66
CA SER A 470 13.10 -13.30 -43.55
C SER A 470 12.78 -14.04 -44.87
N ASP A 471 11.82 -13.50 -45.60
CA ASP A 471 11.54 -13.97 -46.97
C ASP A 471 12.48 -13.35 -48.01
N VAL A 472 13.43 -12.51 -47.58
CA VAL A 472 14.37 -11.81 -48.47
C VAL A 472 15.67 -12.57 -48.58
N ILE A 473 16.05 -12.85 -49.83
CA ILE A 473 17.34 -13.45 -50.22
C ILE A 473 18.26 -12.32 -50.68
N PRO A 474 19.46 -12.15 -50.08
CA PRO A 474 20.45 -11.19 -50.56
C PRO A 474 20.94 -11.53 -51.97
N VAL A 475 21.21 -10.51 -52.75
CA VAL A 475 21.73 -10.59 -54.10
C VAL A 475 23.08 -9.91 -54.23
N ASP A 476 23.81 -10.18 -55.31
CA ASP A 476 25.08 -9.47 -55.58
C ASP A 476 24.82 -7.96 -55.74
N ALA A 477 25.63 -7.13 -55.13
CA ALA A 477 25.50 -5.67 -55.22
C ALA A 477 26.00 -5.17 -56.58
N ILE A 478 25.21 -4.29 -57.20
CA ILE A 478 25.61 -3.64 -58.46
C ILE A 478 26.49 -2.42 -58.16
N ASN A 479 26.16 -1.61 -57.18
CA ASN A 479 26.85 -0.34 -56.88
C ASN A 479 27.45 -0.28 -55.48
N SER A 480 26.68 -0.55 -54.42
CA SER A 480 27.12 -0.46 -53.04
C SER A 480 26.62 -1.64 -52.22
N PRO A 481 27.51 -2.52 -51.74
CA PRO A 481 27.15 -3.64 -50.90
C PRO A 481 26.66 -3.14 -49.50
N ILE A 482 25.87 -3.96 -48.84
CA ILE A 482 25.49 -3.72 -47.47
C ILE A 482 26.72 -3.89 -46.56
N THR A 483 26.82 -3.03 -45.55
CA THR A 483 27.91 -3.10 -44.57
C THR A 483 27.39 -3.66 -43.25
N GLU A 484 28.30 -4.25 -42.46
CA GLU A 484 27.98 -4.71 -41.08
C GLU A 484 27.43 -3.58 -40.23
N ASP A 485 28.03 -2.39 -40.26
CA ASP A 485 27.59 -1.21 -39.52
C ASP A 485 26.13 -0.84 -39.83
N ARG A 486 25.72 -0.97 -41.08
CA ARG A 486 24.36 -0.67 -41.49
C ARG A 486 23.38 -1.71 -40.96
N ILE A 487 23.74 -2.97 -40.89
CA ILE A 487 22.95 -4.07 -40.32
C ILE A 487 22.83 -3.82 -38.80
N ILE A 488 23.95 -3.61 -38.13
CA ILE A 488 23.99 -3.31 -36.67
C ILE A 488 23.10 -2.10 -36.35
N THR A 489 23.21 -1.02 -37.12
CA THR A 489 22.38 0.18 -36.96
C THR A 489 20.89 -0.10 -37.06
N GLN A 490 20.44 -1.04 -37.87
CA GLN A 490 19.02 -1.37 -38.00
C GLN A 490 18.53 -2.28 -36.85
N ILE A 491 19.36 -3.25 -36.46
CA ILE A 491 19.02 -4.22 -35.43
C ILE A 491 19.07 -3.58 -34.04
N SER A 492 20.00 -2.65 -33.77
CA SER A 492 20.14 -1.96 -32.47
C SER A 492 18.96 -1.05 -32.08
N LYS A 493 18.03 -0.77 -32.99
CA LYS A 493 16.89 0.14 -32.75
C LYS A 493 15.84 -0.49 -31.84
N THR A 494 16.01 -0.42 -30.53
CA THR A 494 15.09 -0.97 -29.52
C THR A 494 14.29 0.08 -28.76
N LYS A 495 14.19 1.32 -29.26
CA LYS A 495 13.43 2.40 -28.60
C LYS A 495 12.02 1.93 -28.23
N ASN A 496 11.58 2.28 -27.02
CA ASN A 496 10.26 1.96 -26.46
C ASN A 496 9.97 0.45 -26.25
N THR A 497 11.03 -0.39 -26.23
CA THR A 497 10.93 -1.79 -25.86
C THR A 497 11.72 -2.08 -24.58
N PRO A 498 11.37 -3.11 -23.81
CA PRO A 498 12.12 -3.48 -22.60
C PRO A 498 13.44 -4.21 -22.90
N PHE A 499 14.03 -3.98 -24.07
CA PHE A 499 15.22 -4.69 -24.53
C PHE A 499 16.36 -3.76 -24.92
N GLU A 500 17.58 -4.27 -24.78
CA GLU A 500 18.82 -3.63 -25.23
C GLU A 500 19.80 -4.69 -25.68
N PHE A 501 20.35 -4.54 -26.90
CA PHE A 501 21.41 -5.43 -27.39
C PHE A 501 22.77 -5.03 -26.79
N LEU A 502 23.43 -6.01 -26.14
CA LEU A 502 24.82 -5.88 -25.70
C LEU A 502 25.78 -6.16 -26.85
N THR A 503 25.53 -7.25 -27.58
CA THR A 503 26.31 -7.61 -28.74
C THR A 503 25.41 -7.90 -29.95
N ILE A 504 25.89 -7.50 -31.12
CA ILE A 504 25.26 -7.84 -32.41
C ILE A 504 26.38 -8.32 -33.31
N ASP A 505 26.48 -9.64 -33.48
CA ASP A 505 27.46 -10.25 -34.38
C ASP A 505 26.84 -10.39 -35.76
N VAL A 506 27.59 -10.05 -36.79
CA VAL A 506 27.13 -10.12 -38.19
C VAL A 506 28.00 -11.09 -38.96
N ILE A 507 27.35 -12.10 -39.53
CA ILE A 507 27.97 -13.04 -40.46
C ILE A 507 27.53 -12.63 -41.88
N LEU A 508 28.37 -11.92 -42.59
CA LEU A 508 28.08 -11.33 -43.90
C LEU A 508 29.02 -11.86 -44.98
N ASP A 509 28.47 -12.40 -46.05
CA ASP A 509 29.27 -12.69 -47.25
C ASP A 509 29.55 -11.39 -48.03
N ASP A 510 30.76 -11.26 -48.58
CA ASP A 510 31.20 -10.04 -49.25
C ASP A 510 30.38 -9.73 -50.53
N GLY A 511 30.22 -8.44 -50.78
CA GLY A 511 29.62 -7.95 -52.02
C GLY A 511 28.11 -8.11 -52.15
N LEU A 512 27.39 -8.40 -51.04
CA LEU A 512 25.96 -8.59 -51.07
C LEU A 512 25.17 -7.27 -50.92
N TYR A 513 24.01 -7.26 -51.54
CA TYR A 513 22.98 -6.24 -51.39
C TYR A 513 21.71 -6.85 -50.82
N VAL A 514 21.11 -6.18 -49.85
CA VAL A 514 19.81 -6.55 -49.26
C VAL A 514 18.72 -5.73 -49.92
N PRO A 515 17.84 -6.35 -50.72
CA PRO A 515 16.81 -5.65 -51.51
C PRO A 515 15.87 -4.78 -50.67
N SER A 516 15.64 -5.14 -49.43
CA SER A 516 14.76 -4.39 -48.52
C SER A 516 15.36 -4.29 -47.14
N ILE A 517 15.78 -3.09 -46.75
CA ILE A 517 16.21 -2.77 -45.38
C ILE A 517 15.01 -2.90 -44.40
N ALA A 518 13.77 -2.75 -44.88
CA ALA A 518 12.58 -2.94 -44.08
C ALA A 518 12.48 -4.37 -43.52
N SER A 519 13.00 -5.39 -44.26
CA SER A 519 12.99 -6.78 -43.80
C SER A 519 13.82 -7.00 -42.52
N LEU A 520 14.97 -6.32 -42.37
CA LEU A 520 15.76 -6.36 -41.13
C LEU A 520 15.00 -5.78 -39.97
N ASN A 521 14.25 -4.68 -40.20
CA ASN A 521 13.43 -4.08 -39.16
C ASN A 521 12.23 -4.95 -38.77
N GLU A 522 11.68 -5.68 -39.75
CA GLU A 522 10.58 -6.64 -39.50
C GLU A 522 11.08 -7.86 -38.72
N LEU A 523 12.23 -8.44 -39.13
CA LEU A 523 12.88 -9.54 -38.39
C LEU A 523 13.13 -9.16 -36.95
N ARG A 524 13.71 -7.98 -36.72
CA ARG A 524 13.95 -7.48 -35.37
C ARG A 524 12.64 -7.39 -34.56
N ARG A 525 11.58 -6.77 -35.10
CA ARG A 525 10.28 -6.65 -34.40
C ARG A 525 9.72 -8.04 -34.06
N LYS A 526 9.65 -8.96 -35.03
CA LYS A 526 9.17 -10.31 -34.78
C LYS A 526 10.01 -11.07 -33.76
N ALA A 527 11.35 -10.90 -33.77
CA ALA A 527 12.22 -11.53 -32.78
C ALA A 527 12.01 -11.00 -31.39
N LEU A 528 11.84 -9.68 -31.25
CA LEU A 528 11.55 -9.06 -29.94
C LEU A 528 10.15 -9.44 -29.44
N ASP A 529 9.16 -9.55 -30.31
CA ASP A 529 7.81 -10.01 -29.94
C ASP A 529 7.83 -11.46 -29.45
N GLU A 530 8.59 -12.36 -30.13
CA GLU A 530 8.74 -13.74 -29.69
C GLU A 530 9.53 -13.88 -28.38
N ILE A 531 10.59 -13.08 -28.19
CA ILE A 531 11.31 -13.03 -26.90
C ILE A 531 10.36 -12.55 -25.80
N THR A 532 9.54 -11.52 -26.09
CA THR A 532 8.53 -11.02 -25.14
C THR A 532 7.58 -12.15 -24.71
N ASN A 533 7.01 -12.88 -25.65
CA ASN A 533 6.09 -13.98 -25.36
C ASN A 533 6.77 -15.08 -24.54
N LYS A 534 7.99 -15.50 -24.92
CA LYS A 534 8.74 -16.53 -24.18
C LYS A 534 9.12 -16.08 -22.76
N VAL A 535 9.40 -14.79 -22.55
CA VAL A 535 9.62 -14.23 -21.20
C VAL A 535 8.32 -14.31 -20.40
N ILE A 536 7.21 -13.82 -20.96
CA ILE A 536 5.90 -13.80 -20.29
C ILE A 536 5.47 -15.23 -19.95
N ASP A 537 5.62 -16.20 -20.86
CA ASP A 537 5.22 -17.59 -20.65
C ASP A 537 5.91 -18.25 -19.45
N ARG A 538 7.10 -17.79 -19.05
CA ARG A 538 7.79 -18.26 -17.85
C ARG A 538 7.16 -17.80 -16.54
N PHE A 539 6.42 -16.70 -16.57
CA PHE A 539 5.68 -16.18 -15.40
C PHE A 539 4.25 -16.73 -15.35
N VAL A 540 3.69 -17.19 -16.46
CA VAL A 540 2.36 -17.79 -16.49
C VAL A 540 2.34 -19.05 -15.64
N LYS A 541 1.45 -19.09 -14.67
CA LYS A 541 1.29 -20.22 -13.76
C LYS A 541 0.02 -20.98 -14.14
N LYS A 542 0.10 -22.29 -14.17
CA LYS A 542 -1.11 -23.12 -14.33
C LYS A 542 -1.68 -23.42 -12.96
N SER A 543 -2.97 -23.19 -12.80
CA SER A 543 -3.69 -23.67 -11.62
C SER A 543 -4.08 -25.13 -11.85
N ASP A 544 -3.77 -25.98 -10.88
CA ASP A 544 -4.18 -27.40 -10.90
C ASP A 544 -5.69 -27.56 -10.65
N LEU A 545 -6.37 -26.49 -10.28
CA LEU A 545 -7.80 -26.48 -9.99
C LEU A 545 -8.58 -25.81 -11.13
N SER A 546 -9.50 -26.54 -11.76
CA SER A 546 -10.46 -25.95 -12.70
C SER A 546 -11.43 -25.03 -11.96
N ASP A 547 -12.13 -24.15 -12.70
CA ASP A 547 -13.10 -23.23 -12.10
C ASP A 547 -14.26 -23.99 -11.44
N GLU A 548 -14.71 -25.10 -12.04
CA GLU A 548 -15.74 -25.99 -11.49
C GLU A 548 -15.26 -26.60 -10.17
N LYS A 549 -14.02 -27.08 -10.11
CA LYS A 549 -13.46 -27.67 -8.92
C LYS A 549 -13.30 -26.66 -7.78
N VAL A 550 -12.94 -25.43 -8.09
CA VAL A 550 -12.89 -24.34 -7.10
C VAL A 550 -14.28 -24.09 -6.52
N LYS A 551 -15.33 -24.06 -7.35
CA LYS A 551 -16.73 -23.93 -6.88
C LYS A 551 -17.15 -25.05 -5.95
N GLU A 552 -16.88 -26.31 -6.33
CA GLU A 552 -17.16 -27.47 -5.49
C GLU A 552 -16.49 -27.36 -4.11
N ILE A 553 -15.22 -26.94 -4.07
CA ILE A 553 -14.47 -26.76 -2.82
C ILE A 553 -15.10 -25.67 -1.97
N ILE A 554 -15.44 -24.53 -2.56
CA ILE A 554 -16.09 -23.40 -1.87
C ILE A 554 -17.41 -23.85 -1.24
N VAL A 555 -18.27 -24.54 -2.01
CA VAL A 555 -19.55 -25.07 -1.52
C VAL A 555 -19.33 -26.07 -0.37
N LYS A 556 -18.34 -26.94 -0.48
CA LYS A 556 -18.03 -27.94 0.55
C LYS A 556 -17.51 -27.32 1.84
N GLU A 557 -16.63 -26.31 1.76
CA GLU A 557 -15.97 -25.73 2.95
C GLU A 557 -16.82 -24.67 3.65
N LEU A 558 -17.57 -23.87 2.89
CA LEU A 558 -18.41 -22.79 3.44
C LEU A 558 -19.87 -23.20 3.65
N GLY A 559 -20.27 -24.39 3.17
CA GLY A 559 -21.62 -24.92 3.28
C GLY A 559 -22.60 -24.33 2.25
N CYS A 560 -23.74 -25.01 2.04
CA CYS A 560 -24.77 -24.63 1.07
C CYS A 560 -25.46 -23.28 1.35
N ASN A 561 -25.16 -22.63 2.47
CA ASN A 561 -25.84 -21.38 2.88
C ASN A 561 -25.42 -20.13 2.10
N ILE A 562 -24.36 -20.20 1.25
CA ILE A 562 -23.94 -19.05 0.44
C ILE A 562 -24.94 -18.72 -0.67
N TYR A 563 -25.61 -19.75 -1.19
CA TYR A 563 -26.54 -19.62 -2.33
C TYR A 563 -28.01 -19.44 -1.92
N ASN A 564 -28.39 -19.72 -0.65
CA ASN A 564 -29.78 -19.83 -0.23
C ASN A 564 -30.50 -18.53 0.14
N ASN A 565 -29.87 -17.35 -0.04
CA ASN A 565 -30.59 -16.08 0.13
C ASN A 565 -31.47 -15.66 -1.06
N THR A 566 -31.56 -16.47 -2.12
CA THR A 566 -32.41 -16.18 -3.30
C THR A 566 -33.20 -17.34 -3.87
N VAL A 567 -33.17 -18.52 -3.24
CA VAL A 567 -33.97 -19.65 -3.73
C VAL A 567 -34.98 -20.06 -2.67
N ASN A 568 -36.26 -19.92 -3.02
CA ASN A 568 -37.37 -20.50 -2.30
C ASN A 568 -37.04 -21.95 -1.93
N CYS A 569 -37.02 -22.25 -0.65
CA CYS A 569 -37.01 -23.61 -0.16
C CYS A 569 -38.24 -24.33 -0.76
N ASN A 570 -38.01 -25.18 -1.75
CA ASN A 570 -39.04 -26.15 -2.15
C ASN A 570 -39.26 -27.07 -0.96
N LYS A 571 -40.50 -27.07 -0.47
CA LYS A 571 -41.01 -27.78 0.70
C LYS A 571 -41.00 -29.31 0.58
N ASN A 572 -40.05 -29.96 -0.06
CA ASN A 572 -40.09 -31.40 -0.27
C ASN A 572 -38.86 -32.19 0.20
N ASP A 573 -37.94 -31.58 0.90
CA ASP A 573 -36.94 -32.37 1.62
C ASP A 573 -37.31 -32.43 3.09
N ASN A 574 -37.73 -33.62 3.54
CA ASN A 574 -37.99 -33.99 4.93
C ASN A 574 -36.67 -33.95 5.73
N VAL A 575 -36.07 -32.78 5.93
CA VAL A 575 -35.19 -32.52 7.03
C VAL A 575 -36.09 -32.11 8.18
N THR A 576 -36.36 -33.02 9.08
CA THR A 576 -36.93 -32.72 10.40
C THR A 576 -36.03 -31.72 11.06
N CYS A 577 -36.32 -30.42 10.92
CA CYS A 577 -35.91 -29.43 11.89
C CYS A 577 -36.61 -29.85 13.18
N ASP A 578 -35.89 -30.49 14.10
CA ASP A 578 -36.30 -30.53 15.47
C ASP A 578 -36.64 -29.07 15.84
N GLU A 579 -37.90 -28.81 16.11
CA GLU A 579 -38.39 -27.61 16.79
C GLU A 579 -37.78 -27.60 18.20
N LYS A 580 -36.45 -27.32 18.28
CA LYS A 580 -35.87 -26.85 19.51
C LYS A 580 -36.49 -25.48 19.71
N GLN A 581 -37.30 -25.34 20.72
CA GLN A 581 -37.72 -24.06 21.27
C GLN A 581 -36.49 -23.16 21.29
N ASP A 582 -36.52 -22.16 20.43
CA ASP A 582 -35.40 -21.20 20.24
C ASP A 582 -35.38 -20.31 21.49
N ASN A 583 -34.78 -20.80 22.56
CA ASN A 583 -34.41 -20.01 23.71
C ASN A 583 -33.18 -19.14 23.29
N SER A 584 -33.45 -18.15 22.46
CA SER A 584 -32.46 -17.17 22.03
C SER A 584 -31.89 -16.46 23.28
N ARG A 585 -30.69 -16.86 23.68
CA ARG A 585 -29.99 -16.24 24.79
C ARG A 585 -29.16 -15.07 24.30
N ILE A 586 -29.08 -14.01 25.09
CA ILE A 586 -28.39 -12.77 24.78
C ILE A 586 -26.98 -12.77 25.39
N SER A 587 -25.98 -12.35 24.62
CA SER A 587 -24.64 -12.02 25.14
C SER A 587 -24.49 -10.49 25.18
N ILE A 588 -24.03 -9.94 26.30
CA ILE A 588 -23.93 -8.49 26.55
C ILE A 588 -22.46 -8.08 26.65
N LEU A 589 -22.04 -7.08 25.86
CA LEU A 589 -20.77 -6.39 26.04
C LEU A 589 -21.01 -5.07 26.80
N PHE A 590 -20.41 -4.94 27.96
CA PHE A 590 -20.40 -3.68 28.71
C PHE A 590 -19.22 -2.80 28.26
N ASN A 591 -19.49 -1.80 27.43
CA ASN A 591 -18.49 -0.79 27.09
C ASN A 591 -18.22 0.19 28.24
N ASP A 592 -19.21 0.39 29.09
CA ASP A 592 -19.12 1.16 30.33
C ASP A 592 -20.00 0.50 31.41
N ILE A 593 -19.56 0.58 32.66
CA ILE A 593 -20.29 0.04 33.83
C ILE A 593 -20.58 1.20 34.79
N ASN A 594 -21.84 1.55 34.86
CA ASN A 594 -22.26 2.59 35.83
C ASN A 594 -22.22 2.00 37.27
N LYS A 595 -21.23 2.43 38.05
CA LYS A 595 -21.02 1.97 39.43
C LYS A 595 -22.18 2.27 40.40
N ASN A 596 -23.09 3.16 40.03
CA ASN A 596 -24.28 3.52 40.85
C ASN A 596 -25.53 2.75 40.39
N ALA A 597 -25.46 1.91 39.37
CA ALA A 597 -26.60 1.10 38.93
C ALA A 597 -26.71 -0.20 39.75
N ASP A 598 -27.95 -0.62 39.98
CA ASP A 598 -28.25 -1.87 40.66
C ASP A 598 -28.39 -2.99 39.60
N TYR A 599 -27.30 -3.72 39.35
CA TYR A 599 -27.23 -4.79 38.38
C TYR A 599 -27.89 -6.10 38.85
N THR A 600 -28.31 -6.21 40.14
CA THR A 600 -29.06 -7.37 40.62
C THR A 600 -30.47 -7.45 40.01
N LYS A 601 -30.95 -6.36 39.40
CA LYS A 601 -32.27 -6.28 38.73
C LYS A 601 -32.24 -6.74 37.27
N LEU A 602 -31.08 -7.16 36.73
CA LEU A 602 -31.03 -7.73 35.41
C LEU A 602 -31.69 -9.10 35.37
N ASP A 603 -32.45 -9.38 34.30
CA ASP A 603 -33.00 -10.71 34.06
C ASP A 603 -31.90 -11.64 33.51
N PHE A 604 -31.16 -12.26 34.40
CA PHE A 604 -30.08 -13.16 34.04
C PHE A 604 -30.52 -14.45 33.37
N ASN A 605 -31.85 -14.81 33.44
CA ASN A 605 -32.34 -16.03 32.79
C ASN A 605 -32.18 -15.99 31.25
N ASN A 606 -32.25 -14.79 30.68
CA ASN A 606 -32.07 -14.54 29.25
C ASN A 606 -30.65 -14.14 28.84
N ILE A 607 -29.69 -13.99 29.80
CA ILE A 607 -28.32 -13.62 29.54
C ILE A 607 -27.44 -14.87 29.62
N GLU A 608 -26.85 -15.25 28.50
CA GLU A 608 -25.92 -16.39 28.45
C GLU A 608 -24.51 -15.98 28.86
N ASN A 609 -24.00 -14.86 28.29
CA ASN A 609 -22.64 -14.41 28.51
C ASN A 609 -22.58 -12.90 28.76
N ILE A 610 -21.66 -12.49 29.62
CA ILE A 610 -21.27 -11.08 29.79
C ILE A 610 -19.81 -10.93 29.42
N TYR A 611 -19.54 -10.01 28.50
CA TYR A 611 -18.21 -9.65 28.03
C TYR A 611 -17.74 -8.38 28.74
N ILE A 612 -16.64 -8.47 29.49
CA ILE A 612 -16.14 -7.40 30.33
C ILE A 612 -14.75 -6.99 29.85
N PRO A 613 -14.52 -5.74 29.42
CA PRO A 613 -13.20 -5.26 29.07
C PRO A 613 -12.20 -5.47 30.21
N ILE A 614 -11.00 -5.91 29.90
CA ILE A 614 -9.95 -6.23 30.85
C ILE A 614 -9.67 -5.07 31.82
N SER A 615 -9.85 -3.83 31.38
CA SER A 615 -9.63 -2.61 32.19
C SER A 615 -10.55 -2.50 33.41
N PHE A 616 -11.77 -3.07 33.35
CA PHE A 616 -12.68 -3.03 34.49
C PHE A 616 -12.25 -3.93 35.64
N PHE A 617 -11.58 -5.04 35.35
CA PHE A 617 -11.04 -5.95 36.36
C PHE A 617 -9.89 -5.31 37.18
N MET A 618 -9.24 -4.28 36.64
CA MET A 618 -8.17 -3.55 37.32
C MET A 618 -8.69 -2.51 38.33
N ASN A 619 -9.96 -2.18 38.28
CA ASN A 619 -10.52 -1.11 39.09
C ASN A 619 -11.38 -1.67 40.24
N LYS A 620 -10.92 -1.43 41.45
CA LYS A 620 -11.58 -1.91 42.70
C LYS A 620 -13.05 -1.53 42.80
N ASN A 621 -13.48 -0.44 42.18
CA ASN A 621 -14.88 0.02 42.22
C ASN A 621 -15.86 -0.92 41.48
N TYR A 622 -15.38 -1.84 40.66
CA TYR A 622 -16.21 -2.77 39.87
C TYR A 622 -16.20 -4.21 40.42
N ILE A 623 -15.44 -4.51 41.46
CA ILE A 623 -15.30 -5.86 42.02
C ILE A 623 -16.65 -6.48 42.33
N ASP A 624 -17.48 -5.78 43.10
CA ASP A 624 -18.79 -6.28 43.54
C ASP A 624 -19.74 -6.50 42.37
N ILE A 625 -19.68 -5.62 41.37
CA ILE A 625 -20.51 -5.73 40.17
C ILE A 625 -20.08 -6.96 39.35
N ILE A 626 -18.76 -7.13 39.15
CA ILE A 626 -18.22 -8.28 38.41
C ILE A 626 -18.54 -9.60 39.15
N LYS A 627 -18.43 -9.60 40.49
CA LYS A 627 -18.82 -10.76 41.32
C LYS A 627 -20.34 -11.04 41.25
N THR A 628 -21.16 -10.03 41.08
CA THR A 628 -22.60 -10.23 40.82
C THR A 628 -22.81 -10.90 39.48
N PHE A 629 -22.13 -10.48 38.41
CA PHE A 629 -22.21 -11.12 37.12
C PHE A 629 -21.71 -12.57 37.16
N GLU A 630 -20.55 -12.82 37.81
CA GLU A 630 -19.97 -14.16 37.97
C GLU A 630 -20.95 -15.16 38.64
N LYS A 631 -21.78 -14.68 39.58
CA LYS A 631 -22.73 -15.48 40.32
C LYS A 631 -23.93 -15.94 39.49
N HIS A 632 -24.30 -15.16 38.48
CA HIS A 632 -25.57 -15.35 37.75
C HIS A 632 -25.40 -15.76 36.31
N THR A 633 -24.22 -15.53 35.66
CA THR A 633 -24.00 -15.85 34.26
C THR A 633 -22.52 -16.13 33.94
N ASN A 634 -22.24 -16.52 32.72
CA ASN A 634 -20.86 -16.72 32.27
C ASN A 634 -20.18 -15.37 32.00
N ILE A 635 -19.01 -15.16 32.56
CA ILE A 635 -18.19 -13.97 32.27
C ILE A 635 -17.00 -14.31 31.37
N PHE A 636 -16.70 -13.42 30.46
CA PHE A 636 -15.56 -13.50 29.54
C PHE A 636 -14.74 -12.23 29.62
N ILE A 637 -13.42 -12.36 29.56
CA ILE A 637 -12.50 -11.23 29.47
C ILE A 637 -12.52 -10.73 28.02
N TYR A 638 -12.92 -9.47 27.82
CA TYR A 638 -12.84 -8.82 26.52
C TYR A 638 -11.46 -8.20 26.35
N MET A 639 -10.69 -8.75 25.38
CA MET A 639 -9.31 -8.36 25.12
C MET A 639 -9.24 -7.02 24.37
N PRO A 640 -8.19 -6.21 24.60
CA PRO A 640 -7.98 -4.96 23.87
C PRO A 640 -7.87 -5.18 22.37
N VAL A 641 -8.43 -4.24 21.60
CA VAL A 641 -8.32 -4.25 20.11
C VAL A 641 -6.89 -3.98 19.67
N ILE A 642 -6.17 -3.12 20.38
CA ILE A 642 -4.77 -2.76 20.13
C ILE A 642 -3.88 -3.27 21.25
N LEU A 643 -2.91 -4.09 20.88
CA LEU A 643 -1.91 -4.67 21.78
C LEU A 643 -0.51 -4.36 21.23
N LYS A 644 0.14 -3.35 21.79
CA LYS A 644 1.55 -3.05 21.50
C LYS A 644 2.49 -3.89 22.36
N THR A 645 3.73 -4.07 21.90
CA THR A 645 4.74 -4.91 22.55
C THR A 645 4.99 -4.57 24.02
N ASN A 646 5.03 -3.26 24.33
CA ASN A 646 5.25 -2.76 25.71
C ASN A 646 4.11 -3.08 26.68
N TYR A 647 2.90 -3.37 26.20
CA TYR A 647 1.75 -3.73 27.04
C TYR A 647 1.59 -5.25 27.24
N LYS A 648 2.32 -6.09 26.53
CA LYS A 648 2.18 -7.55 26.59
C LYS A 648 2.30 -8.10 28.00
N ASN A 649 3.41 -7.80 28.69
CA ASN A 649 3.66 -8.31 30.05
C ASN A 649 2.63 -7.79 31.05
N LEU A 650 2.22 -6.53 30.90
CA LEU A 650 1.16 -5.95 31.72
C LEU A 650 -0.16 -6.70 31.53
N VAL A 651 -0.57 -6.93 30.28
CA VAL A 651 -1.83 -7.65 29.97
C VAL A 651 -1.78 -9.08 30.47
N THR A 652 -0.67 -9.79 30.28
CA THR A 652 -0.50 -11.16 30.78
C THR A 652 -0.62 -11.21 32.31
N ASN A 653 0.09 -10.34 33.03
CA ASN A 653 0.02 -10.25 34.49
C ASN A 653 -1.39 -9.91 34.99
N ILE A 654 -2.10 -9.05 34.30
CA ILE A 654 -3.49 -8.72 34.65
C ILE A 654 -4.39 -9.95 34.47
N ILE A 655 -4.25 -10.67 33.35
CA ILE A 655 -5.03 -11.88 33.11
C ILE A 655 -4.74 -12.92 34.20
N ASP A 656 -3.47 -13.17 34.56
CA ASP A 656 -3.09 -14.10 35.61
C ASP A 656 -3.71 -13.75 36.98
N ASN A 657 -3.84 -12.46 37.29
CA ASN A 657 -4.51 -12.01 38.51
C ASN A 657 -6.03 -12.19 38.42
N ILE A 658 -6.65 -11.87 37.26
CA ILE A 658 -8.08 -12.09 37.04
C ILE A 658 -8.44 -13.56 37.23
N LEU A 659 -7.64 -14.47 36.68
CA LEU A 659 -7.87 -15.92 36.77
C LEU A 659 -7.76 -16.47 38.20
N LYS A 660 -7.04 -15.78 39.10
CA LYS A 660 -6.98 -16.13 40.54
C LYS A 660 -8.23 -15.67 41.28
N ASP A 661 -8.78 -14.50 40.93
CA ASP A 661 -9.83 -13.82 41.69
C ASP A 661 -11.24 -14.11 41.16
N TYR A 662 -11.37 -14.52 39.89
CA TYR A 662 -12.63 -14.71 39.18
C TYR A 662 -12.68 -16.01 38.39
N LYS A 663 -13.86 -16.63 38.34
CA LYS A 663 -14.13 -17.79 37.49
C LYS A 663 -14.61 -17.32 36.13
N VAL A 664 -13.68 -17.12 35.17
CA VAL A 664 -14.02 -16.74 33.81
C VAL A 664 -14.19 -17.97 32.91
N GLN A 665 -15.14 -17.91 31.98
CA GLN A 665 -15.43 -18.99 31.02
C GLN A 665 -14.53 -18.92 29.77
N GLY A 666 -13.94 -17.77 29.48
CA GLY A 666 -13.08 -17.60 28.33
C GLY A 666 -12.71 -16.15 28.01
N PHE A 667 -12.29 -15.97 26.77
CA PHE A 667 -11.80 -14.69 26.27
C PHE A 667 -12.51 -14.31 24.97
N VAL A 668 -12.79 -13.01 24.83
CA VAL A 668 -13.21 -12.42 23.57
C VAL A 668 -11.98 -11.79 22.92
N ILE A 669 -11.53 -12.35 21.81
CA ILE A 669 -10.33 -11.94 21.09
C ILE A 669 -10.67 -10.86 20.07
N SER A 670 -10.00 -9.74 20.18
CA SER A 670 -10.23 -8.55 19.36
C SER A 670 -9.10 -8.22 18.39
N ASN A 671 -7.96 -8.91 18.52
CA ASN A 671 -6.77 -8.74 17.69
C ASN A 671 -6.09 -10.11 17.49
N ILE A 672 -5.46 -10.31 16.33
CA ILE A 672 -4.81 -11.59 15.98
C ILE A 672 -3.77 -12.02 17.02
N SER A 673 -3.02 -11.07 17.60
CA SER A 673 -2.04 -11.34 18.66
C SER A 673 -2.67 -11.88 19.95
N GLY A 674 -3.96 -11.59 20.17
CA GLY A 674 -4.69 -12.05 21.35
C GLY A 674 -4.77 -13.57 21.43
N PHE A 675 -4.85 -14.27 20.29
CA PHE A 675 -4.83 -15.74 20.27
C PHE A 675 -3.56 -16.28 20.89
N LYS A 676 -2.40 -15.80 20.45
CA LYS A 676 -1.10 -16.27 20.95
C LYS A 676 -0.86 -15.92 22.42
N ILE A 677 -1.26 -14.72 22.83
CA ILE A 677 -1.15 -14.28 24.23
C ILE A 677 -2.00 -15.18 25.13
N VAL A 678 -3.27 -15.37 24.76
CA VAL A 678 -4.20 -16.19 25.57
C VAL A 678 -3.82 -17.66 25.54
N GLU A 679 -3.36 -18.19 24.41
CA GLU A 679 -2.84 -19.58 24.32
C GLU A 679 -1.70 -19.81 25.33
N ASN A 680 -0.76 -18.88 25.41
CA ASN A 680 0.34 -18.94 26.37
C ASN A 680 -0.17 -18.87 27.82
N VAL A 681 -1.15 -18.01 28.12
CA VAL A 681 -1.77 -17.94 29.46
C VAL A 681 -2.47 -19.26 29.82
N ILE A 682 -3.23 -19.84 28.89
CA ILE A 682 -3.91 -21.13 29.07
C ILE A 682 -2.91 -22.22 29.40
N LYS A 683 -1.81 -22.31 28.64
CA LYS A 683 -0.73 -23.30 28.88
C LYS A 683 -0.04 -23.09 30.21
N ASN A 684 0.34 -21.86 30.54
CA ASN A 684 1.07 -21.53 31.76
C ASN A 684 0.25 -21.79 33.04
N ASN A 685 -1.06 -21.61 32.97
CA ASN A 685 -1.97 -21.81 34.11
C ASN A 685 -2.68 -23.17 34.08
N ASN A 686 -2.34 -24.08 33.14
CA ASN A 686 -2.95 -25.42 32.99
C ASN A 686 -4.49 -25.37 32.96
N LEU A 687 -5.03 -24.37 32.25
CA LEU A 687 -6.46 -24.17 32.18
C LEU A 687 -7.12 -25.13 31.18
N ASN A 688 -8.21 -25.78 31.59
CA ASN A 688 -9.00 -26.63 30.73
C ASN A 688 -10.38 -25.98 30.43
N ASN A 689 -10.92 -26.25 29.26
CA ASN A 689 -12.27 -25.84 28.83
C ASN A 689 -12.46 -24.32 28.71
N ILE A 690 -11.41 -23.54 28.44
CA ILE A 690 -11.49 -22.11 28.16
C ILE A 690 -12.02 -21.90 26.74
N LYS A 691 -13.08 -21.11 26.60
CA LYS A 691 -13.67 -20.74 25.31
C LYS A 691 -12.99 -19.52 24.74
N LEU A 692 -12.70 -19.52 23.43
CA LEU A 692 -12.23 -18.35 22.69
C LEU A 692 -13.32 -17.90 21.73
N ILE A 693 -13.65 -16.61 21.77
CA ILE A 693 -14.66 -15.97 20.91
C ILE A 693 -13.97 -14.88 20.13
N GLY A 694 -14.01 -14.95 18.79
CA GLY A 694 -13.55 -13.86 17.94
C GLY A 694 -14.60 -12.76 17.86
N ASN A 695 -14.19 -11.49 17.93
CA ASN A 695 -15.12 -10.38 17.76
C ASN A 695 -14.93 -9.70 16.38
N GLN A 696 -15.79 -8.74 16.08
CA GLN A 696 -15.81 -7.98 14.83
C GLN A 696 -14.49 -7.24 14.52
N SER A 697 -13.69 -6.91 15.54
CA SER A 697 -12.40 -6.22 15.35
C SER A 697 -11.32 -7.11 14.73
N LEU A 698 -11.50 -8.43 14.74
CA LEU A 698 -10.65 -9.37 14.01
C LEU A 698 -10.83 -9.26 12.49
N ASN A 699 -11.84 -8.52 12.04
CA ASN A 699 -12.15 -8.38 10.63
C ASN A 699 -12.39 -9.75 9.95
N VAL A 700 -13.15 -10.59 10.59
CA VAL A 700 -13.65 -11.88 10.05
C VAL A 700 -15.17 -11.74 9.86
N PHE A 701 -15.65 -12.07 8.68
CA PHE A 701 -17.08 -12.19 8.41
C PHE A 701 -17.50 -13.64 8.36
#